data_05dc30d91c8ec41282d1f9a9509c250b
#
_entry.id   05dc30d91c8ec41282d1f9a9509c250b
#
_cell.length_a   1.000
_cell.length_b   1.000
_cell.length_c   1.000
_cell.angle_alpha   90.00
_cell.angle_beta   90.00
_cell.angle_gamma   90.00
#
_symmetry.space_group_name_H-M   'P 1'
#
loop_
_entity.id
_entity.type
_entity.pdbx_description
1 polymer ?
#
loop_
_entity_poly.entity_id
_entity_poly.type
_entity_poly.pdbx_seq_one_letter_code
_entity_poly.pdbx_strand_id
1 'polypeptide(L)'
;MKGTFTASHARFRRNSWRTLLLMCALTIADASLARGGEEKNSTPYSGNSALASSEAQSTLQSATREISGQIFDAQGTPLIGATVMIKGTSKGIHTDTDGKFTLTIPNTGKVVVLSISYVGMKTREIGITTQKTIKIKLESDTEIGEVVVTGYGVVQRREDLVGSAYQVSSKKLELMPVSRVDNLLDGMVPGMQVSKGFNNSDESMRARLTVRIRGDASLSASNEPLWVVDGAPIYTGGITGLSIGTEYTISPLSFMNPNDIESITVLKDASTTALYGADGANGVILITTKKGRMEKTNINVSFKYGIAFANESTRYKMLNASQYMEYAQEAWVNAGYPISAFPYQDSEYNSYSTTDTRWHELYLDTGQTFQVDLSASGGTKRMKNYISAGYYTEDMILKGNKQQRISLRSNSTYTFFKGLEATLILNGTYNINDTFPSTRNYYETLPIFSPYENDGHTYRLYNYYSRDSFYEYKPTQVKFHANDLPERDQNDNRQRALNASVNASLKWEPVKGLSATTQFVSNYIGTYEALYYARTNLSGYYANEPSGISQRSGVFNLNWASINRINFDREFGKHRIGVVAGIEFKHEEGRNLYVSGYDFINDQIKEIAYVPKANISGSSNTTYSRSLSYLGQASYAYDNRYYMTVNARRQGFSAFGEYSRWATYASIGVGWSIHNEKFRPVRLNPPYQLAIR
;
A
#
# COMPACT_ATOMS: atom_id res chain seq x y z
N MET A 1 -52.90 -19.37 13.76
CA MET A 1 -52.20 -19.24 15.06
C MET A 1 -51.24 -18.07 14.92
N LYS A 2 -51.55 -16.94 15.55
CA LYS A 2 -50.74 -15.72 15.61
C LYS A 2 -49.77 -15.91 16.77
N GLY A 3 -48.49 -15.75 16.48
CA GLY A 3 -47.40 -15.81 17.47
C GLY A 3 -46.38 -14.72 17.20
N THR A 4 -46.36 -13.77 18.08
CA THR A 4 -45.55 -12.59 18.23
C THR A 4 -44.04 -12.88 18.27
N PHE A 5 -43.30 -12.32 17.29
CA PHE A 5 -41.85 -12.23 17.35
C PHE A 5 -41.41 -10.82 16.85
N THR A 6 -41.51 -9.86 17.72
CA THR A 6 -40.92 -8.55 17.50
C THR A 6 -40.59 -7.93 18.84
N ALA A 7 -39.32 -7.74 19.16
CA ALA A 7 -38.80 -6.68 20.05
C ALA A 7 -37.40 -6.92 20.64
N SER A 8 -36.60 -7.89 20.18
CA SER A 8 -35.25 -8.05 20.75
C SER A 8 -34.07 -7.59 19.87
N HIS A 9 -34.28 -7.39 18.57
CA HIS A 9 -33.17 -7.04 17.66
C HIS A 9 -32.84 -5.54 17.56
N ALA A 10 -33.74 -4.65 17.99
CA ALA A 10 -33.51 -3.21 17.88
C ALA A 10 -32.66 -2.61 19.02
N ARG A 11 -32.52 -3.28 20.16
CA ARG A 11 -31.73 -2.79 21.31
C ARG A 11 -30.22 -3.07 21.23
N PHE A 12 -29.79 -4.07 20.46
CA PHE A 12 -28.38 -4.39 20.33
C PHE A 12 -27.61 -3.44 19.40
N ARG A 13 -28.30 -2.86 18.40
CA ARG A 13 -27.69 -1.93 17.42
C ARG A 13 -27.39 -0.52 17.98
N ARG A 14 -28.08 -0.10 19.04
CA ARG A 14 -27.96 1.26 19.55
C ARG A 14 -26.81 1.43 20.57
N ASN A 15 -26.32 0.34 21.14
CA ASN A 15 -25.23 0.34 22.13
C ASN A 15 -23.83 0.14 21.53
N SER A 16 -23.71 -0.47 20.33
CA SER A 16 -22.42 -0.72 19.70
C SER A 16 -21.73 0.58 19.19
N TRP A 17 -22.50 1.55 18.75
CA TRP A 17 -21.96 2.87 18.34
C TRP A 17 -21.50 3.72 19.51
N ARG A 18 -22.17 3.60 20.65
CA ARG A 18 -21.79 4.33 21.87
C ARG A 18 -20.50 3.79 22.49
N THR A 19 -20.25 2.49 22.40
CA THR A 19 -19.01 1.86 22.88
C THR A 19 -17.83 2.20 21.97
N LEU A 20 -18.05 2.30 20.66
CA LEU A 20 -17.00 2.72 19.72
C LEU A 20 -16.62 4.20 19.89
N LEU A 21 -17.60 5.08 20.12
CA LEU A 21 -17.38 6.50 20.42
C LEU A 21 -16.70 6.73 21.77
N LEU A 22 -17.00 5.91 22.79
CA LEU A 22 -16.33 5.97 24.08
C LEU A 22 -14.87 5.51 24.03
N MET A 23 -14.53 4.53 23.19
CA MET A 23 -13.13 4.13 22.97
C MET A 23 -12.33 5.19 22.20
N CYS A 24 -12.93 5.89 21.25
CA CYS A 24 -12.29 7.04 20.59
C CYS A 24 -12.12 8.25 21.53
N ALA A 25 -13.04 8.47 22.45
CA ALA A 25 -12.94 9.55 23.43
C ALA A 25 -11.87 9.30 24.51
N LEU A 26 -11.64 8.04 24.90
CA LEU A 26 -10.59 7.69 25.87
C LEU A 26 -9.17 7.89 25.33
N THR A 27 -8.95 7.77 24.00
CA THR A 27 -7.63 8.02 23.41
C THR A 27 -7.30 9.51 23.25
N ILE A 28 -8.30 10.39 23.24
CA ILE A 28 -8.14 11.85 23.16
C ILE A 28 -7.94 12.46 24.57
N ALA A 29 -8.52 11.85 25.61
CA ALA A 29 -8.41 12.32 26.98
C ALA A 29 -7.01 12.12 27.58
N ASP A 30 -6.27 11.07 27.21
CA ASP A 30 -4.90 10.82 27.70
C ASP A 30 -3.84 11.79 27.13
N ALA A 31 -4.13 12.48 26.03
CA ALA A 31 -3.22 13.51 25.50
C ALA A 31 -3.30 14.86 26.23
N SER A 32 -4.36 15.11 27.03
CA SER A 32 -4.57 16.35 27.77
C SER A 32 -4.07 16.33 29.22
N LEU A 33 -3.75 15.15 29.77
CA LEU A 33 -3.28 15.00 31.17
C LEU A 33 -1.76 15.08 31.36
N ALA A 34 -0.98 15.31 30.29
CA ALA A 34 0.48 15.47 30.36
C ALA A 34 0.93 16.95 30.45
N ARG A 35 -0.01 17.90 30.67
CA ARG A 35 0.30 19.31 30.85
C ARG A 35 -0.29 19.82 32.16
N GLY A 36 0.47 19.64 33.25
CA GLY A 36 0.12 20.21 34.53
C GLY A 36 1.27 20.10 35.54
N GLY A 37 1.95 21.21 35.80
CA GLY A 37 2.88 21.40 36.90
C GLY A 37 4.24 21.97 36.49
N GLU A 38 4.37 23.25 36.44
CA GLU A 38 4.95 24.13 37.48
C GLU A 38 5.05 25.56 36.97
N GLU A 39 4.16 26.39 37.45
CA GLU A 39 4.37 27.83 37.55
C GLU A 39 5.17 28.12 38.82
N LYS A 40 6.28 28.82 38.73
CA LYS A 40 6.78 29.70 39.79
C LYS A 40 7.29 31.00 39.21
N ASN A 41 6.60 32.04 39.65
CA ASN A 41 6.88 33.47 39.60
C ASN A 41 8.33 33.83 39.89
N SER A 42 8.87 34.81 39.17
CA SER A 42 9.61 35.92 39.76
C SER A 42 9.66 37.14 38.82
N THR A 43 9.23 38.23 39.36
CA THR A 43 9.18 39.60 38.82
C THR A 43 10.56 40.21 38.57
N PRO A 44 10.63 41.28 37.76
CA PRO A 44 11.87 41.88 37.28
C PRO A 44 12.39 42.94 38.26
N TYR A 45 13.71 43.05 38.37
CA TYR A 45 14.31 44.23 38.93
C TYR A 45 15.44 44.79 38.03
N SER A 46 15.27 46.02 37.68
CA SER A 46 16.19 46.91 36.99
C SER A 46 17.21 47.50 37.98
N GLY A 47 18.45 47.74 37.54
CA GLY A 47 19.37 48.55 38.29
C GLY A 47 20.80 48.51 37.78
N ASN A 48 21.21 49.60 37.11
CA ASN A 48 22.57 49.98 36.77
C ASN A 48 23.49 50.06 37.99
N SER A 49 24.74 49.66 37.86
CA SER A 49 25.87 50.62 37.98
C SER A 49 27.22 49.92 37.83
N ALA A 50 28.12 50.68 37.26
CA ALA A 50 29.50 50.37 36.94
C ALA A 50 30.46 50.38 38.11
N LEU A 51 31.65 49.87 37.81
CA LEU A 51 32.99 50.19 38.30
C LEU A 51 33.70 49.17 39.21
N ALA A 52 34.71 48.64 38.58
CA ALA A 52 36.12 48.57 39.01
C ALA A 52 36.56 47.45 39.96
N SER A 53 37.50 46.80 39.44
CA SER A 53 38.85 46.44 39.91
C SER A 53 39.11 44.96 40.01
N SER A 54 39.89 44.52 39.08
CA SER A 54 41.26 43.96 39.14
C SER A 54 41.47 42.69 39.96
N GLU A 55 42.06 41.75 39.25
CA GLU A 55 43.00 40.73 39.71
C GLU A 55 42.47 39.50 40.47
N ALA A 56 42.18 38.47 39.75
CA ALA A 56 42.77 37.15 39.96
C ALA A 56 42.44 36.23 38.78
N GLN A 57 43.15 36.36 37.68
CA GLN A 57 43.25 35.31 36.68
C GLN A 57 44.04 34.13 37.23
N SER A 58 43.38 33.22 37.88
CA SER A 58 43.92 31.87 38.00
C SER A 58 43.66 31.13 36.72
N THR A 59 44.66 31.03 35.88
CA THR A 59 44.80 30.21 34.68
C THR A 59 44.60 28.73 35.02
N LEU A 60 43.35 28.26 34.96
CA LEU A 60 43.04 26.89 34.70
C LEU A 60 43.12 26.70 33.18
N GLN A 61 44.33 26.61 32.60
CA GLN A 61 44.59 25.94 31.32
C GLN A 61 44.07 24.52 31.48
N SER A 62 42.86 24.24 30.99
CA SER A 62 42.40 22.88 30.79
C SER A 62 43.34 22.26 29.72
N ALA A 63 44.33 21.49 30.20
CA ALA A 63 45.26 20.81 29.32
C ALA A 63 44.44 19.95 28.34
N THR A 64 44.45 20.33 27.08
CA THR A 64 43.88 19.57 26.01
C THR A 64 44.99 18.75 25.35
N ARG A 65 44.66 17.59 24.81
CA ARG A 65 45.57 16.76 24.02
C ARG A 65 44.94 16.38 22.72
N GLU A 66 45.74 16.12 21.73
CA GLU A 66 45.28 15.61 20.44
C GLU A 66 45.31 14.09 20.39
N ILE A 67 44.27 13.54 19.84
CA ILE A 67 44.18 12.13 19.46
C ILE A 67 43.98 12.04 17.95
N SER A 68 44.79 11.25 17.29
CA SER A 68 44.64 10.90 15.87
C SER A 68 44.19 9.45 15.72
N GLY A 69 43.52 9.16 14.60
CA GLY A 69 43.09 7.80 14.33
C GLY A 69 42.67 7.57 12.90
N GLN A 70 42.37 6.33 12.59
CA GLN A 70 41.91 5.92 11.27
C GLN A 70 40.77 4.94 11.43
N ILE A 71 39.69 5.12 10.65
CA ILE A 71 38.47 4.33 10.71
C ILE A 71 38.34 3.52 9.44
N PHE A 72 38.07 2.21 9.61
CA PHE A 72 37.91 1.26 8.53
C PHE A 72 36.57 0.54 8.64
N ASP A 73 36.10 -0.01 7.51
CA ASP A 73 35.04 -1.01 7.50
C ASP A 73 35.55 -2.40 7.95
N ALA A 74 34.67 -3.40 7.99
CA ALA A 74 35.01 -4.78 8.33
C ALA A 74 36.03 -5.40 7.34
N GLN A 75 36.07 -4.92 6.10
CA GLN A 75 36.95 -5.36 5.02
C GLN A 75 38.32 -4.67 5.03
N GLY A 76 38.47 -3.62 5.82
CA GLY A 76 39.70 -2.85 5.94
C GLY A 76 39.79 -1.67 4.97
N THR A 77 38.67 -1.27 4.34
CA THR A 77 38.58 -0.07 3.50
C THR A 77 38.43 1.18 4.38
N PRO A 78 39.19 2.27 4.15
CA PRO A 78 39.05 3.51 4.89
C PRO A 78 37.64 4.11 4.73
N LEU A 79 37.02 4.57 5.81
CA LEU A 79 35.71 5.20 5.83
C LEU A 79 35.85 6.72 5.79
N ILE A 80 35.46 7.33 4.67
CA ILE A 80 35.47 8.76 4.41
C ILE A 80 34.22 9.40 5.00
N GLY A 81 34.35 10.48 5.79
CA GLY A 81 33.20 11.20 6.36
C GLY A 81 32.58 10.53 7.59
N ALA A 82 33.24 9.52 8.19
CA ALA A 82 32.79 8.97 9.47
C ALA A 82 32.86 10.03 10.58
N THR A 83 31.83 10.10 11.40
CA THR A 83 31.73 11.09 12.47
C THR A 83 32.34 10.57 13.75
N VAL A 84 33.28 11.30 14.34
CA VAL A 84 33.93 11.02 15.63
C VAL A 84 33.54 12.13 16.60
N MET A 85 32.79 11.81 17.66
CA MET A 85 32.31 12.77 18.65
C MET A 85 32.77 12.40 20.05
N ILE A 86 33.03 13.39 20.91
CA ILE A 86 33.20 13.18 22.35
C ILE A 86 31.80 12.96 22.93
N LYS A 87 31.57 11.79 23.54
CA LYS A 87 30.26 11.43 24.12
C LYS A 87 29.82 12.46 25.17
N GLY A 88 28.58 12.94 25.02
CA GLY A 88 28.00 13.96 25.94
C GLY A 88 28.37 15.39 25.59
N THR A 89 29.06 15.65 24.49
CA THR A 89 29.38 16.99 24.01
C THR A 89 28.98 17.20 22.57
N SER A 90 28.98 18.42 22.06
CA SER A 90 28.82 18.75 20.65
C SER A 90 30.15 18.80 19.85
N LYS A 91 31.27 18.45 20.48
CA LYS A 91 32.59 18.48 19.81
C LYS A 91 32.84 17.18 19.08
N GLY A 92 33.10 17.28 17.79
CA GLY A 92 33.39 16.15 16.92
C GLY A 92 34.07 16.60 15.62
N ILE A 93 34.52 15.62 14.83
CA ILE A 93 35.15 15.81 13.54
C ILE A 93 34.75 14.69 12.60
N HIS A 94 34.89 14.91 11.29
CA HIS A 94 34.70 13.88 10.26
C HIS A 94 36.06 13.36 9.77
N THR A 95 36.11 12.10 9.35
CA THR A 95 37.31 11.53 8.72
C THR A 95 37.53 12.07 7.31
N ASP A 96 38.81 12.18 6.93
CA ASP A 96 39.26 12.58 5.59
C ASP A 96 39.13 11.45 4.54
N THR A 97 39.67 11.69 3.34
CA THR A 97 39.67 10.76 2.21
C THR A 97 40.39 9.43 2.51
N ASP A 98 41.33 9.43 3.44
CA ASP A 98 42.04 8.23 3.90
C ASP A 98 41.41 7.59 5.13
N GLY A 99 40.24 8.06 5.59
CA GLY A 99 39.58 7.63 6.81
C GLY A 99 40.28 8.09 8.09
N LYS A 100 41.20 9.10 8.03
CA LYS A 100 41.94 9.63 9.16
C LYS A 100 41.21 10.78 9.82
N PHE A 101 41.41 10.95 11.13
CA PHE A 101 40.93 12.08 11.90
C PHE A 101 41.93 12.52 12.95
N THR A 102 41.88 13.80 13.35
CA THR A 102 42.61 14.36 14.49
C THR A 102 41.63 15.18 15.31
N LEU A 103 41.43 14.80 16.57
CA LEU A 103 40.45 15.42 17.46
C LEU A 103 41.13 15.89 18.76
N THR A 104 40.90 17.14 19.15
CA THR A 104 41.38 17.67 20.42
C THR A 104 40.41 17.27 21.53
N ILE A 105 40.90 16.54 22.54
CA ILE A 105 40.14 16.05 23.69
C ILE A 105 40.66 16.63 25.00
N PRO A 106 39.83 16.75 26.06
CA PRO A 106 40.26 17.19 27.36
C PRO A 106 41.28 16.20 27.97
N ASN A 107 42.37 16.74 28.55
CA ASN A 107 43.37 15.94 29.28
C ASN A 107 43.08 16.00 30.79
N THR A 108 41.97 15.40 31.20
CA THR A 108 41.47 15.45 32.58
C THR A 108 41.95 14.29 33.44
N GLY A 109 42.81 13.40 32.93
CA GLY A 109 43.20 12.14 33.61
C GLY A 109 42.07 11.11 33.74
N LYS A 110 40.86 11.43 33.30
CA LYS A 110 39.70 10.50 33.23
C LYS A 110 39.53 9.91 31.83
N VAL A 111 38.84 8.77 31.75
CA VAL A 111 38.51 8.14 30.45
C VAL A 111 37.61 9.07 29.67
N VAL A 112 38.03 9.48 28.46
CA VAL A 112 37.20 10.19 27.49
C VAL A 112 36.60 9.18 26.54
N VAL A 113 35.27 9.10 26.45
CA VAL A 113 34.59 8.18 25.56
C VAL A 113 34.35 8.87 24.20
N LEU A 114 34.87 8.30 23.13
CA LEU A 114 34.56 8.69 21.76
C LEU A 114 33.42 7.83 21.23
N SER A 115 32.43 8.46 20.63
CA SER A 115 31.34 7.84 19.89
C SER A 115 31.61 8.01 18.40
N ILE A 116 31.78 6.89 17.68
CA ILE A 116 32.11 6.85 16.27
C ILE A 116 30.92 6.29 15.51
N SER A 117 30.41 7.06 14.55
CA SER A 117 29.26 6.68 13.73
C SER A 117 29.54 6.92 12.25
N TYR A 118 28.96 6.05 11.41
CA TYR A 118 28.97 6.18 9.95
C TYR A 118 27.66 5.63 9.40
N VAL A 119 27.21 6.17 8.28
CA VAL A 119 25.94 5.75 7.65
C VAL A 119 26.03 4.26 7.27
N GLY A 120 25.12 3.45 7.79
CA GLY A 120 25.10 1.99 7.54
C GLY A 120 26.06 1.16 8.39
N MET A 121 26.70 1.76 9.42
CA MET A 121 27.60 1.07 10.35
C MET A 121 27.09 1.19 11.78
N LYS A 122 27.38 0.19 12.62
CA LYS A 122 27.09 0.23 14.06
C LYS A 122 27.92 1.32 14.74
N THR A 123 27.26 2.18 15.48
CA THR A 123 27.96 3.16 16.31
C THR A 123 28.81 2.45 17.34
N ARG A 124 30.09 2.77 17.38
CA ARG A 124 31.06 2.19 18.32
C ARG A 124 31.55 3.22 19.32
N GLU A 125 31.51 2.87 20.59
CA GLU A 125 32.03 3.71 21.66
C GLU A 125 33.37 3.16 22.16
N ILE A 126 34.37 4.03 22.30
CA ILE A 126 35.73 3.66 22.74
C ILE A 126 36.19 4.61 23.83
N GLY A 127 36.60 4.07 24.97
CA GLY A 127 37.21 4.79 26.06
C GLY A 127 38.69 5.06 25.76
N ILE A 128 39.10 6.33 25.80
CA ILE A 128 40.45 6.80 25.56
C ILE A 128 41.06 7.25 26.89
N THR A 129 42.18 6.64 27.31
CA THR A 129 42.97 6.99 28.50
C THR A 129 44.21 7.77 28.14
N THR A 130 45.22 7.10 27.61
CA THR A 130 46.58 7.63 27.33
C THR A 130 46.97 7.53 25.84
N GLN A 131 46.15 6.85 25.03
CA GLN A 131 46.47 6.59 23.63
C GLN A 131 46.52 7.91 22.83
N LYS A 132 47.56 8.01 21.95
CA LYS A 132 47.73 9.13 21.02
C LYS A 132 47.17 8.79 19.61
N THR A 133 47.18 7.51 19.25
CA THR A 133 46.71 7.03 17.94
C THR A 133 45.83 5.79 18.10
N ILE A 134 44.73 5.74 17.38
CA ILE A 134 43.81 4.59 17.40
C ILE A 134 43.42 4.15 15.97
N LYS A 135 43.27 2.84 15.79
CA LYS A 135 42.69 2.26 14.57
C LYS A 135 41.38 1.58 14.96
N ILE A 136 40.32 1.95 14.25
CA ILE A 136 38.97 1.51 14.58
C ILE A 136 38.36 0.84 13.38
N LYS A 137 37.86 -0.37 13.58
CA LYS A 137 36.99 -1.02 12.59
C LYS A 137 35.54 -0.85 13.01
N LEU A 138 34.70 -0.33 12.11
CA LEU A 138 33.26 -0.31 12.27
C LEU A 138 32.67 -1.56 11.59
N GLU A 139 31.72 -2.17 12.27
CA GLU A 139 30.95 -3.28 11.75
C GLU A 139 29.74 -2.73 11.01
N SER A 140 29.38 -3.35 9.90
CA SER A 140 28.15 -2.98 9.18
C SER A 140 26.94 -3.17 10.09
N ASP A 141 26.03 -2.19 10.08
CA ASP A 141 24.75 -2.27 10.80
C ASP A 141 23.84 -3.38 10.23
N THR A 142 24.25 -3.97 9.11
CA THR A 142 23.60 -5.12 8.45
C THR A 142 23.87 -6.47 9.11
N GLU A 143 24.71 -6.55 10.15
CA GLU A 143 24.99 -7.80 10.88
C GLU A 143 24.14 -8.03 12.15
N ILE A 144 23.12 -7.24 12.43
CA ILE A 144 21.98 -7.73 13.18
C ILE A 144 21.23 -8.63 12.21
N GLY A 145 21.33 -9.94 12.40
CA GLY A 145 20.76 -10.95 11.52
C GLY A 145 19.37 -10.50 11.06
N GLU A 146 19.22 -10.25 9.75
CA GLU A 146 17.99 -9.70 9.17
C GLU A 146 16.82 -10.58 9.61
N VAL A 147 15.97 -10.02 10.44
CA VAL A 147 14.86 -10.75 11.05
C VAL A 147 13.69 -10.65 10.09
N VAL A 148 13.19 -11.77 9.66
CA VAL A 148 12.05 -11.86 8.75
C VAL A 148 10.81 -12.22 9.56
N VAL A 149 9.75 -11.45 9.40
CA VAL A 149 8.42 -11.83 9.92
C VAL A 149 7.90 -12.95 9.03
N THR A 150 7.61 -14.08 9.62
CA THR A 150 6.99 -15.24 8.96
C THR A 150 5.52 -15.36 9.37
N GLY A 151 4.90 -16.51 9.15
CA GLY A 151 3.48 -16.73 9.41
C GLY A 151 3.01 -16.25 10.80
N TYR A 152 1.88 -15.57 10.86
CA TYR A 152 1.22 -15.09 12.08
C TYR A 152 2.10 -14.22 13.00
N GLY A 153 3.02 -13.43 12.42
CA GLY A 153 3.88 -12.53 13.17
C GLY A 153 5.00 -13.21 13.95
N VAL A 154 5.30 -14.46 13.62
CA VAL A 154 6.49 -15.14 14.12
C VAL A 154 7.71 -14.49 13.50
N VAL A 155 8.66 -14.12 14.34
CA VAL A 155 9.89 -13.47 13.92
C VAL A 155 11.00 -14.53 13.89
N GLN A 156 11.60 -14.77 12.72
CA GLN A 156 12.70 -15.70 12.53
C GLN A 156 13.92 -14.99 11.96
N ARG A 157 15.12 -15.47 12.27
CA ARG A 157 16.31 -14.98 11.56
C ARG A 157 16.24 -15.43 10.10
N ARG A 158 16.66 -14.57 9.19
CA ARG A 158 16.66 -14.88 7.75
C ARG A 158 17.47 -16.14 7.43
N GLU A 159 18.56 -16.39 8.17
CA GLU A 159 19.41 -17.57 8.04
C GLU A 159 18.70 -18.87 8.47
N ASP A 160 17.76 -18.80 9.43
CA ASP A 160 16.99 -19.94 9.93
C ASP A 160 15.80 -20.28 9.02
N LEU A 161 15.46 -19.41 8.07
CA LEU A 161 14.32 -19.59 7.19
C LEU A 161 14.62 -20.64 6.13
N VAL A 162 13.91 -21.76 6.20
CA VAL A 162 13.91 -22.78 5.16
C VAL A 162 12.86 -22.40 4.12
N GLY A 163 13.29 -21.75 3.05
CA GLY A 163 12.38 -21.27 1.99
C GLY A 163 12.75 -19.89 1.50
N SER A 164 12.12 -19.46 0.39
CA SER A 164 12.39 -18.19 -0.24
C SER A 164 11.46 -17.12 0.33
N ALA A 165 12.04 -16.17 1.06
CA ALA A 165 11.39 -14.92 1.42
C ALA A 165 12.18 -13.74 0.89
N TYR A 166 11.47 -12.71 0.43
CA TYR A 166 12.08 -11.46 0.00
C TYR A 166 11.47 -10.32 0.79
N GLN A 167 12.33 -9.48 1.39
CA GLN A 167 11.88 -8.36 2.21
C GLN A 167 12.29 -7.03 1.58
N VAL A 168 11.34 -6.11 1.55
CA VAL A 168 11.52 -4.72 1.13
C VAL A 168 11.36 -3.84 2.37
N SER A 169 12.38 -3.02 2.68
CA SER A 169 12.36 -2.13 3.84
C SER A 169 11.69 -0.78 3.53
N SER A 170 11.24 -0.08 4.58
CA SER A 170 10.63 1.26 4.49
C SER A 170 11.48 2.26 3.71
N LYS A 171 12.80 2.26 3.87
CA LYS A 171 13.72 3.16 3.14
C LYS A 171 13.60 3.05 1.62
N LYS A 172 13.42 1.83 1.09
CA LYS A 172 13.20 1.62 -0.34
C LYS A 172 11.80 2.08 -0.77
N LEU A 173 10.78 1.82 0.07
CA LEU A 173 9.40 2.19 -0.21
C LEU A 173 9.17 3.71 -0.19
N GLU A 174 9.82 4.43 0.72
CA GLU A 174 9.69 5.89 0.85
C GLU A 174 10.28 6.67 -0.34
N LEU A 175 11.28 6.08 -1.02
CA LEU A 175 11.92 6.69 -2.20
C LEU A 175 11.08 6.55 -3.49
N MET A 176 10.07 5.70 -3.49
CA MET A 176 9.24 5.48 -4.67
C MET A 176 8.15 6.56 -4.79
N PRO A 177 7.99 7.17 -5.97
CA PRO A 177 6.94 8.15 -6.22
C PRO A 177 5.58 7.49 -6.49
N VAL A 178 5.24 6.43 -5.74
CA VAL A 178 4.05 5.62 -5.98
C VAL A 178 3.12 5.72 -4.79
N SER A 179 1.84 5.93 -5.05
CA SER A 179 0.80 6.13 -4.05
C SER A 179 0.13 4.84 -3.57
N ARG A 180 0.31 3.74 -4.29
CA ARG A 180 -0.35 2.45 -4.04
C ARG A 180 0.67 1.39 -3.65
N VAL A 181 0.31 0.58 -2.65
CA VAL A 181 1.19 -0.47 -2.10
C VAL A 181 1.43 -1.61 -3.10
N ASP A 182 0.42 -1.96 -3.88
CA ASP A 182 0.51 -2.99 -4.92
C ASP A 182 1.49 -2.59 -6.06
N ASN A 183 1.49 -1.31 -6.46
CA ASN A 183 2.46 -0.77 -7.43
C ASN A 183 3.89 -0.68 -6.88
N LEU A 184 4.06 -0.50 -5.57
CA LEU A 184 5.39 -0.41 -4.95
C LEU A 184 6.22 -1.68 -5.13
N LEU A 185 5.59 -2.82 -5.35
CA LEU A 185 6.28 -4.11 -5.44
C LEU A 185 6.68 -4.47 -6.87
N ASP A 186 6.21 -3.72 -7.86
CA ASP A 186 6.54 -3.96 -9.27
C ASP A 186 8.03 -3.78 -9.53
N GLY A 187 8.65 -4.78 -10.17
CA GLY A 187 10.09 -4.78 -10.44
C GLY A 187 11.01 -4.95 -9.22
N MET A 188 10.47 -4.90 -7.96
CA MET A 188 11.29 -5.01 -6.75
C MET A 188 11.50 -6.45 -6.29
N VAL A 189 10.52 -7.32 -6.51
CA VAL A 189 10.52 -8.68 -5.96
C VAL A 189 10.80 -9.69 -7.06
N PRO A 190 11.93 -10.40 -7.06
CA PRO A 190 12.25 -11.39 -8.09
C PRO A 190 11.15 -12.47 -8.19
N GLY A 191 10.67 -12.74 -9.42
CA GLY A 191 9.63 -13.73 -9.69
C GLY A 191 8.22 -13.32 -9.27
N MET A 192 7.99 -12.03 -9.01
CA MET A 192 6.69 -11.43 -8.86
C MET A 192 6.38 -10.58 -10.11
N GLN A 193 5.18 -10.69 -10.60
CA GLN A 193 4.65 -9.90 -11.69
C GLN A 193 3.47 -9.08 -11.20
N VAL A 194 3.47 -7.80 -11.52
CA VAL A 194 2.35 -6.91 -11.29
C VAL A 194 1.85 -6.45 -12.65
N SER A 195 0.64 -6.77 -12.99
CA SER A 195 0.05 -6.39 -14.27
C SER A 195 -1.27 -5.66 -14.05
N LYS A 196 -1.54 -4.69 -14.90
CA LYS A 196 -2.87 -4.11 -15.03
C LYS A 196 -3.77 -5.14 -15.73
N GLY A 197 -5.04 -5.24 -15.32
CA GLY A 197 -6.00 -6.15 -15.94
C GLY A 197 -6.08 -5.93 -17.46
N PHE A 198 -6.38 -7.00 -18.19
CA PHE A 198 -6.33 -7.04 -19.66
C PHE A 198 -7.45 -6.21 -20.35
N ASN A 199 -8.40 -5.69 -19.61
CA ASN A 199 -9.45 -4.82 -20.15
C ASN A 199 -8.92 -3.40 -20.29
N ASN A 200 -8.50 -3.08 -21.49
CA ASN A 200 -7.78 -1.88 -21.94
C ASN A 200 -8.45 -0.51 -21.68
N SER A 201 -9.59 -0.46 -21.04
CA SER A 201 -10.29 0.79 -20.74
C SER A 201 -9.96 1.39 -19.38
N ASP A 202 -9.16 0.68 -18.55
CA ASP A 202 -8.92 1.08 -17.18
C ASP A 202 -7.50 1.58 -16.94
N GLU A 203 -7.20 2.74 -17.47
CA GLU A 203 -6.10 3.57 -16.96
C GLU A 203 -6.48 4.25 -15.64
N SER A 204 -7.68 3.95 -15.09
CA SER A 204 -8.13 4.52 -13.84
C SER A 204 -7.35 3.94 -12.66
N MET A 205 -7.10 4.74 -11.64
CA MET A 205 -6.52 4.28 -10.37
C MET A 205 -7.38 3.24 -9.64
N ARG A 206 -8.58 2.96 -10.12
CA ARG A 206 -9.45 1.91 -9.62
C ARG A 206 -8.97 0.52 -10.05
N ALA A 207 -8.27 0.41 -11.18
CA ALA A 207 -7.88 -0.87 -11.72
C ALA A 207 -7.16 -1.68 -10.67
N ARG A 208 -7.77 -2.80 -10.28
CA ARG A 208 -7.12 -3.79 -9.45
C ARG A 208 -5.92 -4.32 -10.18
N LEU A 209 -4.75 -4.12 -9.61
CA LEU A 209 -3.55 -4.71 -10.16
C LEU A 209 -3.59 -6.21 -9.89
N THR A 210 -3.33 -6.97 -10.91
CA THR A 210 -3.15 -8.41 -10.79
C THR A 210 -1.74 -8.70 -10.34
N VAL A 211 -1.58 -9.22 -9.13
CA VAL A 211 -0.29 -9.62 -8.57
C VAL A 211 -0.15 -11.13 -8.72
N ARG A 212 0.97 -11.58 -9.28
CA ARG A 212 1.31 -13.00 -9.45
C ARG A 212 2.66 -13.30 -8.84
N ILE A 213 2.74 -14.38 -8.08
CA ILE A 213 3.99 -14.90 -7.54
C ILE A 213 4.21 -16.28 -8.15
N ARG A 214 5.28 -16.41 -8.97
CA ARG A 214 5.62 -17.66 -9.69
C ARG A 214 4.58 -18.16 -10.70
N GLY A 215 3.76 -17.27 -11.26
CA GLY A 215 2.78 -17.60 -12.30
C GLY A 215 1.39 -17.98 -11.77
N ASP A 216 0.59 -18.62 -12.61
CA ASP A 216 -0.78 -19.01 -12.30
C ASP A 216 -0.81 -20.44 -11.74
N ALA A 217 -1.40 -20.61 -10.56
CA ALA A 217 -1.55 -21.90 -9.90
C ALA A 217 -2.92 -22.56 -10.15
N SER A 218 -3.91 -21.79 -10.62
CA SER A 218 -5.27 -22.26 -10.85
C SER A 218 -5.85 -21.73 -12.16
N LEU A 219 -6.60 -22.57 -12.86
CA LEU A 219 -7.31 -22.19 -14.09
C LEU A 219 -8.64 -21.47 -13.83
N SER A 220 -9.28 -21.75 -12.71
CA SER A 220 -10.64 -21.25 -12.40
C SER A 220 -10.78 -20.53 -11.07
N ALA A 221 -9.81 -20.64 -10.18
CA ALA A 221 -9.79 -19.88 -8.91
C ALA A 221 -8.90 -18.65 -9.04
N SER A 222 -9.01 -17.73 -8.05
CA SER A 222 -8.11 -16.57 -7.97
C SER A 222 -6.65 -17.02 -7.85
N ASN A 223 -5.77 -16.43 -8.66
CA ASN A 223 -4.33 -16.64 -8.61
C ASN A 223 -3.59 -15.55 -7.83
N GLU A 224 -4.30 -14.70 -7.09
CA GLU A 224 -3.69 -13.65 -6.30
C GLU A 224 -3.11 -14.15 -4.98
N PRO A 225 -1.98 -13.56 -4.53
CA PRO A 225 -1.41 -13.88 -3.24
C PRO A 225 -2.29 -13.40 -2.09
N LEU A 226 -2.17 -14.06 -0.94
CA LEU A 226 -2.78 -13.60 0.29
C LEU A 226 -2.03 -12.39 0.85
N TRP A 227 -2.76 -11.33 1.18
CA TRP A 227 -2.21 -10.16 1.86
C TRP A 227 -2.50 -10.24 3.35
N VAL A 228 -1.45 -10.02 4.16
CA VAL A 228 -1.52 -10.08 5.63
C VAL A 228 -0.92 -8.81 6.20
N VAL A 229 -1.67 -8.07 6.99
CA VAL A 229 -1.24 -6.82 7.63
C VAL A 229 -1.16 -7.01 9.12
N ASP A 230 0.02 -6.77 9.71
CA ASP A 230 0.28 -6.95 11.15
C ASP A 230 -0.20 -8.30 11.70
N GLY A 231 0.02 -9.36 10.91
CA GLY A 231 -0.32 -10.74 11.26
C GLY A 231 -1.77 -11.14 11.01
N ALA A 232 -2.58 -10.26 10.43
CA ALA A 232 -3.98 -10.51 10.12
C ALA A 232 -4.21 -10.55 8.59
N PRO A 233 -4.83 -11.61 8.05
CA PRO A 233 -5.25 -11.65 6.67
C PRO A 233 -6.25 -10.53 6.36
N ILE A 234 -6.08 -9.84 5.24
CA ILE A 234 -7.03 -8.85 4.74
C ILE A 234 -7.77 -9.39 3.52
N TYR A 235 -9.03 -8.99 3.40
CA TYR A 235 -9.82 -9.30 2.23
C TYR A 235 -9.28 -8.53 1.01
N THR A 236 -9.08 -9.24 -0.10
CA THR A 236 -8.57 -8.69 -1.36
C THR A 236 -9.57 -8.80 -2.51
N GLY A 237 -10.79 -9.26 -2.25
CA GLY A 237 -11.87 -9.32 -3.23
C GLY A 237 -12.30 -7.94 -3.74
N GLY A 238 -13.02 -7.90 -4.84
CA GLY A 238 -13.56 -6.68 -5.42
C GLY A 238 -14.53 -5.97 -4.48
N ILE A 239 -14.46 -4.65 -4.42
CA ILE A 239 -15.28 -3.81 -3.53
C ILE A 239 -16.17 -2.86 -4.34
N THR A 240 -16.51 -3.22 -5.56
CA THR A 240 -17.38 -2.44 -6.44
C THR A 240 -18.72 -3.11 -6.63
N GLY A 241 -19.75 -2.32 -6.72
CA GLY A 241 -21.12 -2.80 -6.89
C GLY A 241 -21.77 -2.37 -8.19
N LEU A 242 -21.18 -1.44 -8.95
CA LEU A 242 -21.69 -1.04 -10.26
C LEU A 242 -21.06 -1.93 -11.32
N SER A 243 -21.84 -2.91 -11.80
CA SER A 243 -21.51 -3.75 -12.92
C SER A 243 -22.05 -3.13 -14.20
N ILE A 244 -21.29 -2.27 -14.84
CA ILE A 244 -21.59 -1.79 -16.19
C ILE A 244 -20.51 -2.30 -17.11
N GLY A 245 -20.57 -3.57 -17.47
CA GLY A 245 -19.74 -4.14 -18.54
C GLY A 245 -18.21 -4.15 -18.32
N THR A 246 -17.74 -3.57 -17.23
CA THR A 246 -16.32 -3.52 -16.87
C THR A 246 -16.18 -3.75 -15.37
N GLU A 247 -15.36 -4.70 -14.98
CA GLU A 247 -15.05 -4.99 -13.58
C GLU A 247 -14.15 -3.89 -12.98
N TYR A 248 -14.72 -2.75 -12.62
CA TYR A 248 -14.00 -1.70 -11.88
C TYR A 248 -13.83 -2.10 -10.42
N THR A 249 -12.90 -3.01 -10.15
CA THR A 249 -12.63 -3.45 -8.79
C THR A 249 -11.58 -2.57 -8.13
N ILE A 250 -11.92 -1.96 -7.00
CA ILE A 250 -10.93 -1.25 -6.18
C ILE A 250 -10.07 -2.26 -5.43
N SER A 251 -8.77 -2.04 -5.46
CA SER A 251 -7.85 -2.76 -4.60
C SER A 251 -7.98 -2.30 -3.15
N PRO A 252 -8.21 -3.20 -2.18
CA PRO A 252 -8.17 -2.85 -0.75
C PRO A 252 -6.85 -2.24 -0.29
N LEU A 253 -5.78 -2.47 -1.05
CA LEU A 253 -4.45 -1.90 -0.78
C LEU A 253 -4.36 -0.40 -1.10
N SER A 254 -5.31 0.14 -1.89
CA SER A 254 -5.41 1.58 -2.14
C SER A 254 -5.79 2.38 -0.89
N PHE A 255 -6.34 1.72 0.14
CA PHE A 255 -6.64 2.34 1.43
C PHE A 255 -5.42 2.47 2.34
N MET A 256 -4.31 1.81 2.03
CA MET A 256 -3.13 1.84 2.87
C MET A 256 -2.21 3.00 2.48
N ASN A 257 -1.76 3.76 3.48
CA ASN A 257 -0.73 4.76 3.27
C ASN A 257 0.66 4.07 3.24
N PRO A 258 1.41 4.15 2.12
CA PRO A 258 2.75 3.56 2.03
C PRO A 258 3.72 4.07 3.10
N ASN A 259 3.57 5.31 3.56
CA ASN A 259 4.44 5.89 4.59
C ASN A 259 4.25 5.28 5.98
N ASP A 260 3.16 4.52 6.22
CA ASP A 260 2.94 3.79 7.47
C ASP A 260 3.58 2.39 7.47
N ILE A 261 4.21 1.97 6.37
CA ILE A 261 4.79 0.64 6.23
C ILE A 261 6.24 0.63 6.75
N GLU A 262 6.56 -0.33 7.62
CA GLU A 262 7.92 -0.63 8.08
C GLU A 262 8.64 -1.56 7.11
N SER A 263 7.95 -2.64 6.68
CA SER A 263 8.49 -3.61 5.73
C SER A 263 7.40 -4.42 5.02
N ILE A 264 7.72 -4.90 3.84
CA ILE A 264 6.90 -5.86 3.10
C ILE A 264 7.74 -7.11 2.88
N THR A 265 7.23 -8.27 3.30
CA THR A 265 7.87 -9.57 3.13
C THR A 265 7.03 -10.44 2.22
N VAL A 266 7.62 -10.97 1.16
CA VAL A 266 6.95 -11.86 0.19
C VAL A 266 7.43 -13.29 0.41
N LEU A 267 6.51 -14.17 0.83
CA LEU A 267 6.71 -15.61 1.01
C LEU A 267 6.28 -16.33 -0.26
N LYS A 268 7.18 -17.12 -0.85
CA LYS A 268 6.97 -17.70 -2.18
C LYS A 268 6.84 -19.21 -2.17
N ASP A 269 7.37 -19.89 -1.15
CA ASP A 269 7.46 -21.34 -1.09
C ASP A 269 6.44 -21.97 -0.16
N ALA A 270 6.00 -23.17 -0.48
CA ALA A 270 5.06 -23.93 0.33
C ALA A 270 5.55 -24.15 1.79
N SER A 271 6.86 -24.25 2.01
CA SER A 271 7.45 -24.34 3.35
C SER A 271 7.20 -23.09 4.21
N THR A 272 6.96 -21.93 3.59
CA THR A 272 6.69 -20.66 4.30
C THR A 272 5.21 -20.30 4.29
N THR A 273 4.45 -20.76 3.29
CA THR A 273 3.03 -20.37 3.10
C THR A 273 2.02 -21.38 3.63
N ALA A 274 2.43 -22.63 3.91
CA ALA A 274 1.52 -23.71 4.35
C ALA A 274 0.75 -23.40 5.65
N LEU A 275 1.29 -22.55 6.52
CA LEU A 275 0.57 -22.07 7.71
C LEU A 275 -0.70 -21.29 7.38
N TYR A 276 -0.78 -20.68 6.18
CA TYR A 276 -1.94 -19.95 5.71
C TYR A 276 -2.96 -20.84 4.97
N GLY A 277 -2.65 -22.14 4.80
CA GLY A 277 -3.55 -23.13 4.19
C GLY A 277 -3.87 -22.80 2.73
N ALA A 278 -5.14 -22.98 2.33
CA ALA A 278 -5.60 -22.70 0.97
C ALA A 278 -5.38 -21.25 0.56
N ASP A 279 -5.57 -20.29 1.48
CA ASP A 279 -5.43 -18.87 1.21
C ASP A 279 -3.98 -18.50 0.81
N GLY A 280 -2.98 -19.29 1.28
CA GLY A 280 -1.57 -19.10 0.98
C GLY A 280 -1.04 -19.83 -0.27
N ALA A 281 -1.88 -20.52 -1.04
CA ALA A 281 -1.46 -21.34 -2.17
C ALA A 281 -0.72 -20.55 -3.26
N ASN A 282 -1.11 -19.31 -3.49
CA ASN A 282 -0.53 -18.42 -4.51
C ASN A 282 0.61 -17.52 -3.96
N GLY A 283 1.13 -17.84 -2.76
CA GLY A 283 2.08 -17.01 -2.04
C GLY A 283 1.42 -16.09 -1.03
N VAL A 284 2.23 -15.50 -0.16
CA VAL A 284 1.75 -14.59 0.91
C VAL A 284 2.59 -13.34 0.95
N ILE A 285 1.94 -12.19 1.00
CA ILE A 285 2.58 -10.89 1.15
C ILE A 285 2.26 -10.36 2.54
N LEU A 286 3.30 -10.27 3.38
CA LEU A 286 3.20 -9.79 4.75
C LEU A 286 3.60 -8.32 4.81
N ILE A 287 2.71 -7.48 5.28
CA ILE A 287 2.96 -6.07 5.54
C ILE A 287 3.09 -5.86 7.03
N THR A 288 4.24 -5.37 7.45
CA THR A 288 4.47 -4.90 8.82
C THR A 288 4.42 -3.40 8.83
N THR A 289 3.62 -2.83 9.72
CA THR A 289 3.47 -1.38 9.82
C THR A 289 4.35 -0.78 10.91
N LYS A 290 4.62 0.52 10.81
CA LYS A 290 5.43 1.28 11.77
C LYS A 290 4.82 1.21 13.18
N LYS A 291 5.70 1.07 14.18
CA LYS A 291 5.35 0.95 15.61
C LYS A 291 6.04 2.03 16.42
N GLY A 292 5.48 2.33 17.59
CA GLY A 292 6.14 3.19 18.56
C GLY A 292 7.44 2.56 19.07
N ARG A 293 8.46 3.40 19.31
CA ARG A 293 9.77 3.01 19.85
C ARG A 293 9.98 3.57 21.23
N MET A 294 10.84 2.95 22.05
CA MET A 294 11.25 3.48 23.36
C MET A 294 12.26 4.61 23.18
N GLU A 295 11.81 5.75 22.69
CA GLU A 295 12.64 6.90 22.36
C GLU A 295 11.87 8.18 22.74
N LYS A 296 12.57 9.32 22.81
CA LYS A 296 11.89 10.62 22.84
C LYS A 296 10.98 10.74 21.63
N THR A 297 9.87 11.42 21.80
CA THR A 297 8.91 11.61 20.71
C THR A 297 9.62 12.22 19.49
N ASN A 298 9.57 11.51 18.40
CA ASN A 298 10.06 11.91 17.08
C ASN A 298 8.87 12.24 16.19
N ILE A 299 8.82 13.47 15.70
CA ILE A 299 7.79 13.95 14.78
C ILE A 299 8.42 14.00 13.39
N ASN A 300 7.76 13.35 12.43
CA ASN A 300 8.17 13.35 11.05
C ASN A 300 7.06 13.97 10.18
N VAL A 301 7.44 14.91 9.33
CA VAL A 301 6.57 15.53 8.33
C VAL A 301 7.15 15.22 6.96
N SER A 302 6.33 14.65 6.09
CA SER A 302 6.69 14.36 4.71
C SER A 302 5.78 15.14 3.78
N PHE A 303 6.38 15.78 2.81
CA PHE A 303 5.68 16.49 1.74
C PHE A 303 6.19 15.96 0.40
N LYS A 304 5.26 15.59 -0.48
CA LYS A 304 5.57 15.15 -1.84
C LYS A 304 4.68 15.90 -2.82
N TYR A 305 5.29 16.43 -3.87
CA TYR A 305 4.60 16.98 -5.02
C TYR A 305 5.17 16.34 -6.28
N GLY A 306 4.31 15.89 -7.16
CA GLY A 306 4.69 15.22 -8.39
C GLY A 306 3.92 15.79 -9.58
N ILE A 307 4.55 15.80 -10.73
CA ILE A 307 3.94 16.13 -12.01
C ILE A 307 4.13 14.93 -12.93
N ALA A 308 3.06 14.52 -13.58
CA ALA A 308 3.04 13.40 -14.52
C ALA A 308 2.55 13.89 -15.88
N PHE A 309 3.17 13.45 -16.95
CA PHE A 309 2.75 13.74 -18.32
C PHE A 309 2.93 12.51 -19.19
N ALA A 310 2.16 12.44 -20.26
CA ALA A 310 2.26 11.37 -21.22
C ALA A 310 3.66 11.39 -21.89
N ASN A 311 4.28 10.22 -21.98
CA ASN A 311 5.58 10.10 -22.58
C ASN A 311 5.47 10.11 -24.12
N GLU A 312 5.74 11.25 -24.73
CA GLU A 312 5.68 11.43 -26.18
C GLU A 312 6.59 10.47 -26.97
N SER A 313 7.73 10.06 -26.39
CA SER A 313 8.69 9.18 -27.09
C SER A 313 8.22 7.73 -27.21
N THR A 314 7.33 7.29 -26.32
CA THR A 314 6.78 5.92 -26.32
C THR A 314 5.37 5.85 -26.92
N ARG A 315 4.78 6.98 -27.24
CA ARG A 315 3.46 7.06 -27.85
C ARG A 315 3.49 6.59 -29.30
N TYR A 316 2.44 5.91 -29.70
CA TYR A 316 2.26 5.57 -31.13
C TYR A 316 2.12 6.85 -31.94
N LYS A 317 2.90 6.94 -33.02
CA LYS A 317 2.75 8.03 -34.00
C LYS A 317 1.52 7.73 -34.84
N MET A 318 0.47 8.51 -34.63
CA MET A 318 -0.76 8.41 -35.41
C MET A 318 -0.62 9.21 -36.70
N LEU A 319 -1.33 8.76 -37.74
CA LEU A 319 -1.48 9.54 -38.98
C LEU A 319 -2.30 10.80 -38.66
N ASN A 320 -1.93 11.93 -39.28
CA ASN A 320 -2.81 13.08 -39.33
C ASN A 320 -3.93 12.86 -40.36
N ALA A 321 -4.91 13.76 -40.41
CA ALA A 321 -6.05 13.58 -41.29
C ALA A 321 -5.68 13.49 -42.77
N SER A 322 -4.73 14.30 -43.26
CA SER A 322 -4.26 14.25 -44.65
C SER A 322 -3.61 12.91 -45.01
N GLN A 323 -2.72 12.42 -44.13
CA GLN A 323 -2.06 11.13 -44.33
C GLN A 323 -3.07 9.97 -44.24
N TYR A 324 -4.06 10.06 -43.34
CA TYR A 324 -5.09 9.06 -43.23
C TYR A 324 -5.98 9.04 -44.48
N MET A 325 -6.37 10.19 -45.02
CA MET A 325 -7.20 10.29 -46.22
C MET A 325 -6.46 9.74 -47.44
N GLU A 326 -5.19 10.07 -47.61
CA GLU A 326 -4.35 9.53 -48.71
C GLU A 326 -4.27 7.99 -48.64
N TYR A 327 -3.95 7.45 -47.45
CA TYR A 327 -3.88 6.02 -47.21
C TYR A 327 -5.23 5.33 -47.44
N ALA A 328 -6.32 5.90 -46.93
CA ALA A 328 -7.66 5.34 -47.06
C ALA A 328 -8.16 5.35 -48.52
N GLN A 329 -7.88 6.42 -49.29
CA GLN A 329 -8.20 6.52 -50.71
C GLN A 329 -7.40 5.50 -51.53
N GLU A 330 -6.11 5.38 -51.27
CA GLU A 330 -5.27 4.36 -51.96
C GLU A 330 -5.77 2.94 -51.65
N ALA A 331 -6.04 2.63 -50.41
CA ALA A 331 -6.59 1.33 -50.02
C ALA A 331 -7.93 1.06 -50.70
N TRP A 332 -8.80 2.08 -50.84
CA TRP A 332 -10.09 2.00 -51.51
C TRP A 332 -9.96 1.67 -52.99
N VAL A 333 -9.08 2.38 -53.67
CA VAL A 333 -8.82 2.15 -55.11
C VAL A 333 -8.15 0.80 -55.35
N ASN A 334 -7.20 0.42 -54.49
CA ASN A 334 -6.52 -0.88 -54.59
C ASN A 334 -7.48 -2.07 -54.34
N ALA A 335 -8.55 -1.86 -53.58
CA ALA A 335 -9.63 -2.83 -53.41
C ALA A 335 -10.59 -2.91 -54.60
N GLY A 336 -10.36 -2.12 -55.69
CA GLY A 336 -11.14 -2.12 -56.92
C GLY A 336 -12.38 -1.24 -56.91
N TYR A 337 -12.51 -0.36 -55.91
CA TYR A 337 -13.65 0.53 -55.82
C TYR A 337 -13.38 1.90 -56.52
N PRO A 338 -14.39 2.48 -57.18
CA PRO A 338 -14.25 3.79 -57.80
C PRO A 338 -14.08 4.90 -56.73
N ILE A 339 -13.20 5.85 -57.00
CA ILE A 339 -12.95 6.96 -56.09
C ILE A 339 -14.18 7.83 -55.82
N SER A 340 -15.10 7.91 -56.79
CA SER A 340 -16.38 8.60 -56.61
C SER A 340 -17.29 8.01 -55.55
N ALA A 341 -17.03 6.77 -55.15
CA ALA A 341 -17.75 6.07 -54.11
C ALA A 341 -16.98 5.99 -52.79
N PHE A 342 -15.90 6.77 -52.66
CA PHE A 342 -15.11 6.82 -51.42
C PHE A 342 -15.98 7.35 -50.25
N PRO A 343 -16.00 6.67 -49.09
CA PRO A 343 -16.98 6.97 -48.03
C PRO A 343 -16.73 8.27 -47.24
N TYR A 344 -15.53 8.78 -47.25
CA TYR A 344 -15.16 10.00 -46.49
C TYR A 344 -15.14 11.22 -47.44
N GLN A 345 -16.32 11.60 -47.93
CA GLN A 345 -16.49 12.83 -48.73
C GLN A 345 -17.15 13.91 -47.86
N ASP A 346 -16.78 15.16 -48.13
CA ASP A 346 -17.40 16.31 -47.47
C ASP A 346 -18.90 16.36 -47.80
N SER A 347 -19.68 16.74 -46.79
CA SER A 347 -21.13 16.88 -46.87
C SER A 347 -21.58 18.01 -45.94
N GLU A 348 -22.89 18.29 -45.92
CA GLU A 348 -23.45 19.23 -44.96
C GLU A 348 -23.19 18.84 -43.48
N TYR A 349 -22.94 17.53 -43.22
CA TYR A 349 -22.73 16.98 -41.88
C TYR A 349 -21.25 16.78 -41.55
N ASN A 350 -20.37 16.66 -42.52
CA ASN A 350 -18.97 16.31 -42.31
C ASN A 350 -18.04 17.12 -43.18
N SER A 351 -16.98 17.64 -42.58
CA SER A 351 -15.91 18.39 -43.26
C SER A 351 -14.60 17.61 -43.16
N TYR A 352 -14.57 16.40 -43.74
CA TYR A 352 -13.41 15.49 -43.63
C TYR A 352 -12.12 16.08 -44.21
N SER A 353 -12.24 16.89 -45.29
CA SER A 353 -11.09 17.51 -45.94
C SER A 353 -10.39 18.58 -45.10
N THR A 354 -11.10 19.18 -44.16
CA THR A 354 -10.59 20.28 -43.31
C THR A 354 -10.45 19.91 -41.84
N THR A 355 -10.92 18.73 -41.41
CA THR A 355 -10.85 18.28 -40.05
C THR A 355 -9.53 17.53 -39.80
N ASP A 356 -8.76 17.93 -38.81
CA ASP A 356 -7.58 17.21 -38.31
C ASP A 356 -7.60 17.21 -36.78
N THR A 357 -8.22 16.20 -36.19
CA THR A 357 -8.41 16.09 -34.74
C THR A 357 -7.33 15.26 -34.11
N ARG A 358 -6.59 15.85 -33.18
CA ARG A 358 -5.62 15.14 -32.34
C ARG A 358 -6.29 14.60 -31.09
N TRP A 359 -6.98 13.46 -31.22
CA TRP A 359 -7.80 12.90 -30.15
C TRP A 359 -7.08 12.74 -28.83
N HIS A 360 -5.82 12.33 -28.82
CA HIS A 360 -5.03 12.17 -27.59
C HIS A 360 -4.88 13.47 -26.78
N GLU A 361 -4.81 14.64 -27.43
CA GLU A 361 -4.70 15.94 -26.74
C GLU A 361 -6.02 16.32 -26.04
N LEU A 362 -7.14 15.81 -26.52
CA LEU A 362 -8.45 16.04 -25.92
C LEU A 362 -8.63 15.23 -24.64
N TYR A 363 -8.05 14.03 -24.57
CA TYR A 363 -8.18 13.11 -23.43
C TYR A 363 -7.07 13.25 -22.40
N LEU A 364 -5.87 13.64 -22.82
CA LEU A 364 -4.72 13.71 -21.92
C LEU A 364 -4.45 15.13 -21.43
N ASP A 365 -3.89 15.20 -20.22
CA ASP A 365 -3.43 16.44 -19.60
C ASP A 365 -2.20 16.17 -18.74
N THR A 366 -1.70 17.20 -18.08
CA THR A 366 -0.66 17.08 -17.07
C THR A 366 -1.28 16.65 -15.74
N GLY A 367 -0.92 15.45 -15.28
CA GLY A 367 -1.33 14.96 -13.97
C GLY A 367 -0.54 15.62 -12.85
N GLN A 368 -1.17 15.80 -11.69
CA GLN A 368 -0.54 16.39 -10.51
C GLN A 368 -0.83 15.55 -9.28
N THR A 369 0.20 15.33 -8.48
CA THR A 369 0.09 14.59 -7.23
C THR A 369 0.55 15.47 -6.07
N PHE A 370 -0.23 15.50 -5.00
CA PHE A 370 0.12 16.20 -3.77
C PHE A 370 -0.11 15.27 -2.58
N GLN A 371 0.89 15.13 -1.71
CA GLN A 371 0.81 14.31 -0.51
C GLN A 371 1.48 15.01 0.67
N VAL A 372 0.78 14.99 1.80
CA VAL A 372 1.30 15.43 3.10
C VAL A 372 1.04 14.34 4.12
N ASP A 373 2.09 13.93 4.82
CA ASP A 373 2.01 12.97 5.91
C ASP A 373 2.67 13.53 7.16
N LEU A 374 1.97 13.43 8.27
CA LEU A 374 2.44 13.76 9.61
C LEU A 374 2.47 12.48 10.42
N SER A 375 3.58 12.19 11.09
CA SER A 375 3.63 11.07 12.04
C SER A 375 4.41 11.44 13.28
N ALA A 376 4.02 10.84 14.40
CA ALA A 376 4.69 10.95 15.68
C ALA A 376 4.92 9.56 16.25
N SER A 377 6.16 9.25 16.60
CA SER A 377 6.53 8.00 17.26
C SER A 377 7.32 8.27 18.51
N GLY A 378 7.06 7.50 19.56
CA GLY A 378 7.79 7.65 20.82
C GLY A 378 7.24 6.73 21.87
N GLY A 379 7.83 6.81 23.07
CA GLY A 379 7.30 6.04 24.18
C GLY A 379 8.28 5.84 25.33
N THR A 380 7.75 5.23 26.36
CA THR A 380 8.43 4.83 27.58
C THR A 380 8.58 3.30 27.63
N LYS A 381 9.15 2.76 28.70
CA LYS A 381 9.17 1.31 28.95
C LYS A 381 7.78 0.69 29.08
N ARG A 382 6.78 1.50 29.48
CA ARG A 382 5.40 1.03 29.67
C ARG A 382 4.49 1.25 28.47
N MET A 383 4.69 2.32 27.72
CA MET A 383 3.81 2.70 26.63
C MET A 383 4.62 3.14 25.41
N LYS A 384 4.34 2.59 24.25
CA LYS A 384 4.94 2.92 22.97
C LYS A 384 3.83 3.27 22.01
N ASN A 385 3.94 4.42 21.35
CA ASN A 385 2.92 4.93 20.46
C ASN A 385 3.50 5.32 19.11
N TYR A 386 2.76 5.02 18.06
CA TYR A 386 2.90 5.59 16.73
C TYR A 386 1.54 6.12 16.29
N ILE A 387 1.49 7.35 15.84
CA ILE A 387 0.29 7.99 15.32
C ILE A 387 0.66 8.65 14.01
N SER A 388 -0.18 8.50 12.98
CA SER A 388 -0.01 9.18 11.70
C SER A 388 -1.31 9.72 11.16
N ALA A 389 -1.21 10.80 10.39
CA ALA A 389 -2.28 11.39 9.59
C ALA A 389 -1.71 11.72 8.20
N GLY A 390 -2.44 11.38 7.15
CA GLY A 390 -2.03 11.61 5.78
C GLY A 390 -3.16 12.16 4.94
N TYR A 391 -2.83 13.08 4.04
CA TYR A 391 -3.68 13.54 2.96
C TYR A 391 -2.97 13.34 1.62
N TYR A 392 -3.68 12.79 0.67
CA TYR A 392 -3.21 12.53 -0.67
C TYR A 392 -4.27 12.99 -1.67
N THR A 393 -3.86 13.66 -2.74
CA THR A 393 -4.69 13.94 -3.90
C THR A 393 -3.88 13.79 -5.18
N GLU A 394 -4.52 13.26 -6.20
CA GLU A 394 -3.95 13.08 -7.54
C GLU A 394 -4.99 13.39 -8.59
N ASP A 395 -4.65 14.32 -9.46
CA ASP A 395 -5.29 14.53 -10.75
C ASP A 395 -4.46 13.76 -11.79
N MET A 396 -5.11 12.87 -12.53
CA MET A 396 -4.41 11.95 -13.44
C MET A 396 -4.14 12.57 -14.81
N ILE A 397 -3.26 11.89 -15.56
CA ILE A 397 -2.98 12.25 -16.96
C ILE A 397 -4.24 12.15 -17.81
N LEU A 398 -5.11 11.14 -17.58
CA LEU A 398 -6.40 11.05 -18.25
C LEU A 398 -7.38 12.01 -17.59
N LYS A 399 -7.84 13.02 -18.35
CA LYS A 399 -8.78 14.04 -17.88
C LYS A 399 -10.05 13.44 -17.26
N GLY A 400 -10.55 14.06 -16.19
CA GLY A 400 -11.75 13.61 -15.50
C GLY A 400 -11.52 12.58 -14.41
N ASN A 401 -10.28 12.05 -14.27
CA ASN A 401 -9.93 11.12 -13.22
C ASN A 401 -9.20 11.80 -12.07
N LYS A 402 -9.76 11.69 -10.86
CA LYS A 402 -9.21 12.29 -9.63
C LYS A 402 -9.35 11.35 -8.46
N GLN A 403 -8.32 11.27 -7.63
CA GLN A 403 -8.35 10.56 -6.36
C GLN A 403 -8.00 11.47 -5.19
N GLN A 404 -8.69 11.28 -4.07
CA GLN A 404 -8.35 11.90 -2.79
C GLN A 404 -8.40 10.83 -1.70
N ARG A 405 -7.44 10.85 -0.78
CA ARG A 405 -7.37 9.94 0.35
C ARG A 405 -7.01 10.69 1.62
N ILE A 406 -7.79 10.48 2.67
CA ILE A 406 -7.48 10.88 4.04
C ILE A 406 -7.22 9.61 4.83
N SER A 407 -6.10 9.52 5.52
CA SER A 407 -5.72 8.35 6.34
C SER A 407 -5.35 8.77 7.75
N LEU A 408 -5.80 7.99 8.72
CA LEU A 408 -5.47 8.14 10.15
C LEU A 408 -5.06 6.78 10.67
N ARG A 409 -3.98 6.73 11.45
CA ARG A 409 -3.50 5.49 12.06
C ARG A 409 -2.99 5.74 13.46
N SER A 410 -3.25 4.77 14.34
CA SER A 410 -2.68 4.70 15.68
C SER A 410 -2.21 3.28 15.97
N ASN A 411 -1.01 3.13 16.49
CA ASN A 411 -0.46 1.85 16.96
C ASN A 411 0.12 2.06 18.35
N SER A 412 -0.56 1.56 19.36
CA SER A 412 -0.25 1.73 20.78
C SER A 412 0.04 0.38 21.41
N THR A 413 1.18 0.25 22.05
CA THR A 413 1.54 -0.94 22.83
C THR A 413 1.72 -0.54 24.29
N TYR A 414 1.03 -1.24 25.18
CA TYR A 414 1.11 -1.02 26.64
C TYR A 414 1.63 -2.28 27.34
N THR A 415 2.69 -2.13 28.13
CA THR A 415 3.30 -3.18 28.94
C THR A 415 2.79 -3.05 30.38
N PHE A 416 1.92 -3.97 30.81
CA PHE A 416 1.35 -3.99 32.18
C PHE A 416 2.42 -4.32 33.20
N PHE A 417 3.12 -5.42 32.97
CA PHE A 417 4.29 -5.88 33.71
C PHE A 417 5.20 -6.67 32.76
N LYS A 418 6.38 -7.06 33.25
CA LYS A 418 7.35 -7.80 32.44
C LYS A 418 6.71 -9.11 31.93
N GLY A 419 6.56 -9.21 30.62
CA GLY A 419 5.99 -10.37 29.95
C GLY A 419 4.50 -10.26 29.60
N LEU A 420 3.76 -9.19 30.01
CA LEU A 420 2.38 -8.98 29.56
C LEU A 420 2.26 -7.66 28.81
N GLU A 421 1.94 -7.75 27.53
CA GLU A 421 1.79 -6.61 26.62
C GLU A 421 0.44 -6.66 25.90
N ALA A 422 -0.24 -5.51 25.83
CA ALA A 422 -1.39 -5.30 24.97
C ALA A 422 -1.00 -4.35 23.82
N THR A 423 -1.43 -4.67 22.63
CA THR A 423 -1.26 -3.81 21.45
C THR A 423 -2.61 -3.53 20.83
N LEU A 424 -2.87 -2.26 20.52
CA LEU A 424 -4.05 -1.79 19.81
C LEU A 424 -3.61 -1.01 18.58
N ILE A 425 -4.05 -1.46 17.41
CA ILE A 425 -3.84 -0.80 16.14
C ILE A 425 -5.20 -0.40 15.59
N LEU A 426 -5.36 0.89 15.32
CA LEU A 426 -6.52 1.48 14.70
C LEU A 426 -6.11 2.10 13.37
N ASN A 427 -6.88 1.85 12.34
CA ASN A 427 -6.68 2.47 11.04
C ASN A 427 -8.01 2.92 10.46
N GLY A 428 -8.07 4.14 9.96
CA GLY A 428 -9.21 4.73 9.27
C GLY A 428 -8.75 5.41 7.99
N THR A 429 -9.39 5.08 6.87
CA THR A 429 -9.08 5.69 5.57
C THR A 429 -10.36 6.00 4.83
N TYR A 430 -10.46 7.22 4.34
CA TYR A 430 -11.57 7.67 3.50
C TYR A 430 -11.05 8.08 2.12
N ASN A 431 -11.58 7.44 1.08
CA ASN A 431 -11.23 7.71 -0.31
C ASN A 431 -12.44 8.33 -1.04
N ILE A 432 -12.13 9.31 -1.88
CA ILE A 432 -13.06 9.87 -2.88
C ILE A 432 -12.37 9.66 -4.23
N ASN A 433 -13.06 9.01 -5.14
CA ASN A 433 -12.60 8.77 -6.50
C ASN A 433 -13.65 9.31 -7.46
N ASP A 434 -13.24 10.26 -8.28
CA ASP A 434 -13.98 10.68 -9.46
C ASP A 434 -13.35 10.01 -10.66
N THR A 435 -14.13 9.34 -11.49
CA THR A 435 -13.60 8.59 -12.63
C THR A 435 -14.45 8.83 -13.86
N PHE A 436 -13.76 8.91 -14.96
CA PHE A 436 -14.38 8.92 -16.28
C PHE A 436 -14.32 7.50 -16.86
N PRO A 437 -15.46 6.82 -16.99
CA PRO A 437 -15.50 5.52 -17.64
C PRO A 437 -15.40 5.73 -19.15
N SER A 438 -14.18 5.74 -19.69
CA SER A 438 -14.00 5.70 -21.15
C SER A 438 -14.11 4.24 -21.61
N THR A 439 -15.03 3.99 -22.50
CA THR A 439 -15.20 2.69 -23.16
C THR A 439 -14.42 2.61 -24.46
N ARG A 440 -13.83 3.71 -24.90
CA ARG A 440 -13.15 3.81 -26.18
C ARG A 440 -11.67 4.08 -26.05
N ASN A 441 -10.95 3.49 -26.97
CA ASN A 441 -9.58 3.78 -27.22
C ASN A 441 -9.47 5.01 -28.13
N TYR A 442 -9.04 6.15 -27.59
CA TYR A 442 -8.84 7.39 -28.38
C TYR A 442 -7.81 7.22 -29.52
N TYR A 443 -7.01 6.14 -29.50
CA TYR A 443 -6.13 5.76 -30.58
C TYR A 443 -6.88 5.12 -31.79
N GLU A 444 -8.10 4.61 -31.56
CA GLU A 444 -8.90 4.02 -32.62
C GLU A 444 -9.79 5.03 -33.34
N THR A 445 -9.93 6.23 -32.77
CA THR A 445 -10.76 7.29 -33.35
C THR A 445 -9.99 8.01 -34.48
N LEU A 446 -10.60 8.08 -35.65
CA LEU A 446 -9.96 8.62 -36.84
C LEU A 446 -9.74 10.15 -36.75
N PRO A 447 -8.59 10.65 -37.23
CA PRO A 447 -8.26 12.09 -37.15
C PRO A 447 -9.19 12.96 -38.00
N ILE A 448 -9.88 12.40 -38.97
CA ILE A 448 -10.85 13.09 -39.83
C ILE A 448 -12.20 13.36 -39.17
N PHE A 449 -12.43 12.85 -37.94
CA PHE A 449 -13.67 13.06 -37.24
C PHE A 449 -13.58 14.26 -36.31
N SER A 450 -14.59 15.16 -36.39
CA SER A 450 -14.71 16.30 -35.49
C SER A 450 -15.36 15.88 -34.18
N PRO A 451 -14.88 16.33 -33.02
CA PRO A 451 -15.55 16.12 -31.73
C PRO A 451 -16.82 16.96 -31.57
N TYR A 452 -16.96 18.02 -32.38
CA TYR A 452 -18.07 18.97 -32.32
C TYR A 452 -18.84 19.02 -33.62
N GLU A 453 -20.08 19.46 -33.54
CA GLU A 453 -20.90 19.84 -34.70
C GLU A 453 -20.31 21.11 -35.34
N ASN A 454 -20.92 21.55 -36.46
CA ASN A 454 -20.42 22.71 -37.22
C ASN A 454 -20.46 24.02 -36.44
N ASP A 455 -21.17 24.09 -35.31
CA ASP A 455 -21.19 25.24 -34.39
C ASP A 455 -19.90 25.34 -33.52
N GLY A 456 -19.06 24.30 -33.51
CA GLY A 456 -17.82 24.25 -32.74
C GLY A 456 -17.99 24.04 -31.24
N HIS A 457 -19.22 23.87 -30.72
CA HIS A 457 -19.56 23.80 -29.29
C HIS A 457 -20.38 22.59 -28.91
N THR A 458 -21.34 22.20 -29.75
CA THR A 458 -22.19 21.03 -29.52
C THR A 458 -21.40 19.77 -29.82
N TYR A 459 -21.39 18.86 -28.87
CA TYR A 459 -20.70 17.57 -29.07
C TYR A 459 -21.34 16.78 -30.17
N ARG A 460 -20.52 16.25 -31.06
CA ARG A 460 -20.97 15.34 -32.11
C ARG A 460 -21.11 13.94 -31.53
N LEU A 461 -22.36 13.45 -31.47
CA LEU A 461 -22.65 12.12 -30.93
C LEU A 461 -22.42 11.03 -31.96
N TYR A 462 -22.63 11.33 -33.23
CA TYR A 462 -22.49 10.38 -34.33
C TYR A 462 -21.63 10.95 -35.44
N ASN A 463 -20.78 10.12 -36.02
CA ASN A 463 -20.22 10.36 -37.33
C ASN A 463 -21.05 9.58 -38.36
N TYR A 464 -21.08 10.12 -39.57
CA TYR A 464 -21.83 9.54 -40.68
C TYR A 464 -20.87 9.30 -41.80
N TYR A 465 -20.93 8.14 -42.41
CA TYR A 465 -20.30 7.90 -43.72
C TYR A 465 -21.33 7.40 -44.69
N SER A 466 -21.15 7.77 -45.98
CA SER A 466 -22.05 7.33 -47.05
C SER A 466 -21.74 5.86 -47.39
N ARG A 467 -22.74 5.04 -47.37
CA ARG A 467 -22.65 3.58 -47.69
C ARG A 467 -23.13 3.27 -49.11
N ASP A 468 -23.33 4.27 -49.94
CA ASP A 468 -24.06 4.18 -51.19
C ASP A 468 -23.46 3.29 -52.23
N SER A 469 -22.25 2.78 -52.06
CA SER A 469 -21.53 2.08 -53.10
C SER A 469 -21.20 0.63 -52.81
N PHE A 470 -21.48 0.11 -51.62
CA PHE A 470 -21.07 -1.24 -51.26
C PHE A 470 -22.09 -2.35 -51.62
N TYR A 471 -23.35 -1.98 -51.66
CA TYR A 471 -24.45 -2.90 -52.03
C TYR A 471 -25.52 -2.06 -52.73
N GLU A 472 -26.15 -2.53 -53.75
CA GLU A 472 -27.31 -1.91 -54.46
C GLU A 472 -28.48 -1.52 -53.56
N TYR A 473 -28.19 -1.11 -52.31
CA TYR A 473 -29.18 -0.71 -51.31
C TYR A 473 -29.11 0.81 -51.07
N LYS A 474 -30.29 1.41 -50.97
CA LYS A 474 -30.56 2.84 -50.74
C LYS A 474 -29.54 3.52 -49.81
N PRO A 475 -29.26 4.83 -50.02
CA PRO A 475 -28.34 5.62 -49.21
C PRO A 475 -28.77 5.62 -47.73
N THR A 476 -28.24 4.72 -46.97
CA THR A 476 -28.38 4.69 -45.52
C THR A 476 -27.13 5.21 -44.93
N GLN A 477 -27.18 6.39 -44.37
CA GLN A 477 -26.12 6.91 -43.54
C GLN A 477 -25.92 5.95 -42.36
N VAL A 478 -24.74 5.36 -42.27
CA VAL A 478 -24.40 4.51 -41.12
C VAL A 478 -23.92 5.41 -40.00
N LYS A 479 -24.69 5.44 -38.94
CA LYS A 479 -24.33 6.09 -37.70
C LYS A 479 -23.35 5.22 -36.92
N PHE A 480 -22.25 5.76 -36.51
CA PHE A 480 -21.38 5.13 -35.53
C PHE A 480 -20.97 6.16 -34.47
N HIS A 481 -20.62 5.67 -33.32
CA HIS A 481 -20.28 6.49 -32.16
C HIS A 481 -19.14 7.45 -32.50
N ALA A 482 -19.29 8.73 -32.20
CA ALA A 482 -18.33 9.74 -32.61
C ALA A 482 -17.15 9.84 -31.65
N ASN A 483 -17.43 10.03 -30.38
CA ASN A 483 -16.44 10.23 -29.33
C ASN A 483 -17.06 10.09 -27.94
N ASP A 484 -16.22 9.93 -26.89
CA ASP A 484 -16.64 9.82 -25.50
C ASP A 484 -16.46 11.14 -24.72
N LEU A 485 -16.13 12.25 -25.38
CA LEU A 485 -15.97 13.54 -24.71
C LEU A 485 -17.23 14.02 -24.01
N PRO A 486 -18.45 13.87 -24.62
CA PRO A 486 -19.69 14.20 -23.93
C PRO A 486 -19.87 13.41 -22.63
N GLU A 487 -19.47 12.14 -22.64
CA GLU A 487 -19.58 11.27 -21.46
C GLU A 487 -18.65 11.72 -20.35
N ARG A 488 -17.40 12.12 -20.68
CA ARG A 488 -16.46 12.68 -19.71
C ARG A 488 -16.98 13.96 -19.06
N ASP A 489 -17.55 14.85 -19.85
CA ASP A 489 -17.87 16.21 -19.39
C ASP A 489 -19.27 16.33 -18.79
N GLN A 490 -20.18 15.41 -19.11
CA GLN A 490 -21.59 15.46 -18.71
C GLN A 490 -21.98 14.38 -17.70
N ASN A 491 -21.27 13.25 -17.67
CA ASN A 491 -21.55 12.18 -16.72
C ASN A 491 -20.91 12.44 -15.36
N ASP A 492 -21.58 12.02 -14.30
CA ASP A 492 -21.01 11.97 -12.96
C ASP A 492 -20.70 10.53 -12.59
N ASN A 493 -19.47 10.25 -12.20
CA ASN A 493 -19.11 8.96 -11.63
C ASN A 493 -18.24 9.20 -10.40
N ARG A 494 -18.87 9.13 -9.24
CA ARG A 494 -18.20 9.36 -7.95
C ARG A 494 -18.34 8.19 -7.04
N GLN A 495 -17.22 7.73 -6.52
CA GLN A 495 -17.16 6.71 -5.51
C GLN A 495 -16.58 7.27 -4.22
N ARG A 496 -17.21 6.90 -3.11
CA ARG A 496 -16.75 7.19 -1.75
C ARG A 496 -16.57 5.87 -1.02
N ALA A 497 -15.42 5.70 -0.40
CA ALA A 497 -15.11 4.45 0.29
C ALA A 497 -14.48 4.74 1.66
N LEU A 498 -14.99 4.08 2.69
CA LEU A 498 -14.48 4.10 4.05
C LEU A 498 -13.90 2.73 4.37
N ASN A 499 -12.65 2.71 4.79
CA ASN A 499 -12.03 1.53 5.42
C ASN A 499 -11.75 1.86 6.88
N ALA A 500 -12.21 1.00 7.79
CA ALA A 500 -11.92 1.11 9.21
C ALA A 500 -11.46 -0.25 9.72
N SER A 501 -10.29 -0.32 10.35
CA SER A 501 -9.77 -1.56 10.90
C SER A 501 -9.31 -1.42 12.34
N VAL A 502 -9.51 -2.48 13.10
CA VAL A 502 -9.08 -2.62 14.49
C VAL A 502 -8.31 -3.93 14.59
N ASN A 503 -7.11 -3.87 15.17
CA ASN A 503 -6.32 -5.04 15.51
C ASN A 503 -5.90 -4.91 16.98
N ALA A 504 -6.48 -5.73 17.84
CA ALA A 504 -6.21 -5.76 19.27
C ALA A 504 -5.53 -7.08 19.62
N SER A 505 -4.42 -7.05 20.31
CA SER A 505 -3.72 -8.26 20.74
C SER A 505 -3.22 -8.16 22.18
N LEU A 506 -3.26 -9.29 22.87
CA LEU A 506 -2.70 -9.48 24.20
C LEU A 506 -1.65 -10.59 24.11
N LYS A 507 -0.39 -10.26 24.40
CA LYS A 507 0.71 -11.21 24.45
C LYS A 507 1.16 -11.39 25.89
N TRP A 508 1.21 -12.64 26.34
CA TRP A 508 1.73 -13.03 27.65
C TRP A 508 2.94 -13.97 27.50
N GLU A 509 4.05 -13.58 28.07
CA GLU A 509 5.31 -14.34 28.08
C GLU A 509 5.69 -14.66 29.55
N PRO A 510 5.13 -15.73 30.15
CA PRO A 510 5.37 -16.10 31.54
C PRO A 510 6.83 -16.47 31.81
N VAL A 511 7.47 -17.11 30.85
CA VAL A 511 8.90 -17.47 30.91
C VAL A 511 9.54 -17.15 29.56
N LYS A 512 10.82 -16.78 29.57
CA LYS A 512 11.56 -16.43 28.37
C LYS A 512 11.44 -17.57 27.33
N GLY A 513 10.93 -17.20 26.16
CA GLY A 513 10.80 -18.10 25.02
C GLY A 513 9.45 -18.82 24.94
N LEU A 514 8.59 -18.78 25.97
CA LEU A 514 7.21 -19.29 25.89
C LEU A 514 6.24 -18.12 25.94
N SER A 515 5.43 -17.93 24.90
CA SER A 515 4.42 -16.87 24.86
C SER A 515 3.07 -17.39 24.37
N ALA A 516 2.00 -16.89 24.97
CA ALA A 516 0.64 -17.02 24.49
C ALA A 516 0.17 -15.66 23.94
N THR A 517 -0.47 -15.67 22.79
CA THR A 517 -1.01 -14.47 22.17
C THR A 517 -2.44 -14.71 21.74
N THR A 518 -3.36 -13.83 22.16
CA THR A 518 -4.69 -13.72 21.60
C THR A 518 -4.78 -12.44 20.79
N GLN A 519 -5.33 -12.51 19.61
CA GLN A 519 -5.44 -11.40 18.68
C GLN A 519 -6.84 -11.37 18.07
N PHE A 520 -7.50 -10.24 18.12
CA PHE A 520 -8.76 -9.98 17.46
C PHE A 520 -8.54 -8.91 16.39
N VAL A 521 -8.99 -9.18 15.20
CA VAL A 521 -8.92 -8.25 14.07
C VAL A 521 -10.29 -8.09 13.48
N SER A 522 -10.67 -6.85 13.18
CA SER A 522 -11.89 -6.54 12.43
C SER A 522 -11.56 -5.52 11.37
N ASN A 523 -12.08 -5.73 10.17
CA ASN A 523 -11.97 -4.80 9.05
C ASN A 523 -13.37 -4.56 8.47
N TYR A 524 -13.74 -3.30 8.37
CA TYR A 524 -14.94 -2.83 7.71
C TYR A 524 -14.57 -2.02 6.47
N ILE A 525 -15.13 -2.38 5.33
CA ILE A 525 -15.04 -1.62 4.09
C ILE A 525 -16.46 -1.29 3.63
N GLY A 526 -16.79 -0.01 3.58
CA GLY A 526 -18.07 0.48 3.05
C GLY A 526 -17.80 1.34 1.82
N THR A 527 -18.37 0.98 0.69
CA THR A 527 -18.26 1.72 -0.57
C THR A 527 -19.65 2.18 -0.98
N TYR A 528 -19.76 3.44 -1.32
CA TYR A 528 -20.93 4.01 -1.97
C TYR A 528 -20.51 4.58 -3.31
N GLU A 529 -21.21 4.18 -4.36
CA GLU A 529 -20.92 4.59 -5.72
C GLU A 529 -22.18 5.20 -6.37
N ALA A 530 -22.00 6.35 -7.01
CA ALA A 530 -23.03 7.09 -7.68
C ALA A 530 -22.58 7.35 -9.12
N LEU A 531 -23.36 6.87 -10.07
CA LEU A 531 -23.13 7.05 -11.49
C LEU A 531 -24.37 7.67 -12.11
N TYR A 532 -24.16 8.67 -12.95
CA TYR A 532 -25.19 9.29 -13.76
C TYR A 532 -24.69 9.45 -15.19
N TYR A 533 -25.43 8.92 -16.13
CA TYR A 533 -25.25 9.14 -17.54
C TYR A 533 -26.25 10.21 -18.01
N ALA A 534 -25.72 11.29 -18.59
CA ALA A 534 -26.54 12.41 -19.03
C ALA A 534 -27.39 12.04 -20.25
N ARG A 535 -28.57 12.64 -20.34
CA ARG A 535 -29.50 12.46 -21.48
C ARG A 535 -28.91 12.93 -22.80
N THR A 536 -27.94 13.83 -22.75
CA THR A 536 -27.30 14.48 -23.90
C THR A 536 -26.15 13.71 -24.50
N ASN A 537 -25.87 12.49 -24.00
CA ASN A 537 -24.84 11.59 -24.57
C ASN A 537 -25.39 10.17 -24.76
N LEU A 538 -24.66 9.36 -25.52
CA LEU A 538 -25.13 8.03 -25.93
C LEU A 538 -25.26 7.03 -24.78
N SER A 539 -24.43 7.15 -23.76
CA SER A 539 -24.50 6.28 -22.57
C SER A 539 -25.76 6.52 -21.74
N GLY A 540 -26.39 7.70 -21.87
CA GLY A 540 -27.65 8.04 -21.24
C GLY A 540 -28.90 7.70 -22.07
N TYR A 541 -28.72 7.10 -23.25
CA TYR A 541 -29.86 6.65 -24.07
C TYR A 541 -30.39 5.30 -23.56
N TYR A 542 -31.71 5.21 -23.51
CA TYR A 542 -32.42 3.96 -23.26
C TYR A 542 -33.41 3.70 -24.38
N ALA A 543 -33.39 2.51 -24.96
CA ALA A 543 -34.24 2.17 -26.12
C ALA A 543 -34.12 3.17 -27.31
N ASN A 544 -32.93 3.69 -27.55
CA ASN A 544 -32.57 4.71 -28.55
C ASN A 544 -33.11 6.11 -28.30
N GLU A 545 -33.62 6.38 -27.10
CA GLU A 545 -34.17 7.70 -26.73
C GLU A 545 -33.32 8.33 -25.61
N PRO A 546 -33.19 9.70 -25.60
CA PRO A 546 -32.52 10.44 -24.55
C PRO A 546 -33.23 10.30 -23.21
N SER A 547 -32.74 9.44 -22.33
CA SER A 547 -33.42 9.10 -21.07
C SER A 547 -32.69 9.62 -19.83
N GLY A 548 -31.37 9.62 -19.88
CA GLY A 548 -30.57 9.73 -18.66
C GLY A 548 -30.67 8.47 -17.80
N ILE A 549 -29.59 8.00 -17.26
CA ILE A 549 -29.54 6.79 -16.44
C ILE A 549 -28.78 7.09 -15.15
N SER A 550 -29.42 6.81 -14.02
CA SER A 550 -28.77 6.93 -12.70
C SER A 550 -28.63 5.57 -12.06
N GLN A 551 -27.45 5.29 -11.53
CA GLN A 551 -27.15 4.04 -10.83
C GLN A 551 -26.50 4.36 -9.48
N ARG A 552 -26.93 3.62 -8.44
CA ARG A 552 -26.38 3.72 -7.09
C ARG A 552 -26.04 2.33 -6.61
N SER A 553 -24.87 2.21 -6.01
CA SER A 553 -24.43 0.96 -5.38
C SER A 553 -23.87 1.19 -4.00
N GLY A 554 -24.16 0.28 -3.10
CA GLY A 554 -23.54 0.18 -1.79
C GLY A 554 -22.94 -1.22 -1.60
N VAL A 555 -21.65 -1.29 -1.31
CA VAL A 555 -20.97 -2.54 -0.97
C VAL A 555 -20.40 -2.40 0.44
N PHE A 556 -20.75 -3.33 1.31
CA PHE A 556 -20.37 -3.33 2.72
C PHE A 556 -19.80 -4.68 3.08
N ASN A 557 -18.51 -4.69 3.41
CA ASN A 557 -17.80 -5.91 3.82
C ASN A 557 -17.36 -5.75 5.27
N LEU A 558 -17.75 -6.71 6.11
CA LEU A 558 -17.30 -6.80 7.49
C LEU A 558 -16.61 -8.15 7.71
N ASN A 559 -15.31 -8.09 7.91
CA ASN A 559 -14.48 -9.26 8.11
C ASN A 559 -13.88 -9.19 9.51
N TRP A 560 -13.90 -10.30 10.24
CA TRP A 560 -13.20 -10.39 11.52
C TRP A 560 -12.57 -11.75 11.74
N ALA A 561 -11.47 -11.75 12.50
CA ALA A 561 -10.75 -12.95 12.85
C ALA A 561 -10.35 -12.94 14.33
N SER A 562 -10.40 -14.09 14.96
CA SER A 562 -9.81 -14.35 16.29
C SER A 562 -8.70 -15.37 16.12
N ILE A 563 -7.48 -15.00 16.49
CA ILE A 563 -6.26 -15.78 16.31
C ILE A 563 -5.65 -16.00 17.69
N ASN A 564 -5.63 -17.25 18.16
CA ASN A 564 -5.08 -17.61 19.45
C ASN A 564 -3.92 -18.58 19.23
N ARG A 565 -2.74 -18.25 19.76
CA ARG A 565 -1.53 -19.04 19.52
C ARG A 565 -0.63 -19.12 20.73
N ILE A 566 0.10 -20.22 20.82
CA ILE A 566 1.19 -20.46 21.76
C ILE A 566 2.47 -20.58 20.94
N ASN A 567 3.50 -19.83 21.31
CA ASN A 567 4.81 -19.89 20.69
C ASN A 567 5.83 -20.28 21.73
N PHE A 568 6.70 -21.22 21.35
CA PHE A 568 7.89 -21.60 22.11
C PHE A 568 9.10 -21.43 21.21
N ASP A 569 10.11 -20.64 21.60
CA ASP A 569 11.37 -20.43 20.87
C ASP A 569 12.51 -20.41 21.89
N ARG A 570 13.41 -21.37 21.80
CA ARG A 570 14.52 -21.46 22.75
C ARG A 570 15.76 -22.08 22.15
N GLU A 571 16.91 -21.54 22.55
CA GLU A 571 18.25 -22.09 22.25
C GLU A 571 18.77 -22.92 23.41
N PHE A 572 19.30 -24.12 23.10
CA PHE A 572 19.94 -25.03 24.03
C PHE A 572 21.32 -25.40 23.47
N GLY A 573 22.35 -24.65 23.83
CA GLY A 573 23.68 -24.81 23.23
C GLY A 573 23.67 -24.60 21.73
N LYS A 574 23.90 -25.67 20.95
CA LYS A 574 23.89 -25.65 19.48
C LYS A 574 22.50 -25.90 18.86
N HIS A 575 21.52 -26.23 19.66
CA HIS A 575 20.16 -26.58 19.23
C HIS A 575 19.22 -25.40 19.43
N ARG A 576 18.49 -25.04 18.40
CA ARG A 576 17.39 -24.08 18.48
C ARG A 576 16.09 -24.77 18.09
N ILE A 577 15.08 -24.63 18.93
CA ILE A 577 13.77 -25.25 18.76
C ILE A 577 12.71 -24.12 18.80
N GLY A 578 11.93 -24.04 17.73
CA GLY A 578 10.76 -23.18 17.64
C GLY A 578 9.50 -24.01 17.43
N VAL A 579 8.45 -23.77 18.21
CA VAL A 579 7.14 -24.42 18.05
C VAL A 579 6.05 -23.35 18.11
N VAL A 580 5.13 -23.40 17.17
CA VAL A 580 3.91 -22.59 17.14
C VAL A 580 2.72 -23.51 17.03
N ALA A 581 1.72 -23.31 17.88
CA ALA A 581 0.42 -23.98 17.80
C ALA A 581 -0.68 -22.93 17.96
N GLY A 582 -1.75 -23.04 17.19
CA GLY A 582 -2.80 -22.04 17.24
C GLY A 582 -4.14 -22.49 16.68
N ILE A 583 -5.14 -21.67 16.99
CA ILE A 583 -6.52 -21.79 16.49
C ILE A 583 -6.89 -20.42 15.90
N GLU A 584 -7.45 -20.46 14.70
CA GLU A 584 -7.96 -19.28 14.00
C GLU A 584 -9.42 -19.47 13.66
N PHE A 585 -10.22 -18.49 13.98
CA PHE A 585 -11.59 -18.37 13.54
C PHE A 585 -11.73 -17.13 12.68
N LYS A 586 -12.33 -17.27 11.48
CA LYS A 586 -12.64 -16.16 10.57
C LYS A 586 -14.12 -16.09 10.28
N HIS A 587 -14.62 -14.88 10.13
CA HIS A 587 -15.96 -14.57 9.64
C HIS A 587 -15.86 -13.45 8.61
N GLU A 588 -16.49 -13.67 7.49
CA GLU A 588 -16.59 -12.72 6.39
C GLU A 588 -18.07 -12.53 6.06
N GLU A 589 -18.49 -11.28 5.99
CA GLU A 589 -19.84 -10.88 5.61
C GLU A 589 -19.76 -9.81 4.54
N GLY A 590 -20.36 -10.05 3.38
CA GLY A 590 -20.49 -9.12 2.27
C GLY A 590 -21.96 -8.79 2.03
N ARG A 591 -22.28 -7.50 1.87
CA ARG A 591 -23.62 -7.02 1.50
C ARG A 591 -23.51 -6.09 0.33
N ASN A 592 -24.23 -6.39 -0.72
CA ASN A 592 -24.34 -5.57 -1.91
C ASN A 592 -25.75 -5.04 -2.04
N LEU A 593 -25.87 -3.76 -2.39
CA LEU A 593 -27.10 -3.09 -2.69
C LEU A 593 -26.92 -2.34 -3.99
N TYR A 594 -27.85 -2.51 -4.92
CA TYR A 594 -27.86 -1.84 -6.21
C TYR A 594 -29.24 -1.31 -6.51
N VAL A 595 -29.31 -0.09 -7.08
CA VAL A 595 -30.53 0.49 -7.61
C VAL A 595 -30.19 1.29 -8.87
N SER A 596 -31.03 1.19 -9.88
CA SER A 596 -30.93 1.91 -11.15
C SER A 596 -32.27 2.54 -11.51
N GLY A 597 -32.24 3.70 -12.13
CA GLY A 597 -33.39 4.37 -12.69
C GLY A 597 -33.04 5.07 -13.99
N TYR A 598 -33.99 5.14 -14.90
CA TYR A 598 -33.87 5.82 -16.21
C TYR A 598 -35.10 6.65 -16.50
N ASP A 599 -35.02 7.49 -17.57
CA ASP A 599 -36.06 8.40 -18.01
C ASP A 599 -36.21 9.63 -17.08
N PHE A 600 -35.10 10.34 -16.94
CA PHE A 600 -35.03 11.60 -16.19
C PHE A 600 -35.63 12.77 -17.04
N ILE A 601 -36.27 13.71 -16.39
CA ILE A 601 -36.85 14.89 -17.03
C ILE A 601 -35.74 15.81 -17.58
N ASN A 602 -34.66 15.97 -16.83
CA ASN A 602 -33.50 16.78 -17.20
C ASN A 602 -32.23 16.28 -16.46
N ASP A 603 -31.05 16.75 -16.89
CA ASP A 603 -29.77 16.37 -16.32
C ASP A 603 -29.42 17.08 -14.99
N GLN A 604 -30.20 17.99 -14.51
CA GLN A 604 -30.01 18.67 -13.22
C GLN A 604 -30.55 17.83 -12.05
N ILE A 605 -31.57 17.01 -12.29
CA ILE A 605 -32.19 16.11 -11.31
C ILE A 605 -31.64 14.71 -11.53
N LYS A 606 -30.68 14.27 -10.71
CA LYS A 606 -29.98 13.01 -10.84
C LYS A 606 -30.42 11.95 -9.82
N GLU A 607 -31.39 12.23 -8.98
CA GLU A 607 -31.88 11.32 -7.94
C GLU A 607 -32.97 10.38 -8.48
N ILE A 608 -32.76 9.07 -8.25
CA ILE A 608 -33.64 8.00 -8.76
C ILE A 608 -35.11 8.14 -8.29
N ALA A 609 -35.32 8.79 -7.15
CA ALA A 609 -36.67 9.00 -6.61
C ALA A 609 -37.59 9.82 -7.54
N TYR A 610 -37.04 10.55 -8.51
CA TYR A 610 -37.78 11.42 -9.40
C TYR A 610 -38.09 10.84 -10.78
N VAL A 611 -37.72 9.57 -11.00
CA VAL A 611 -38.11 8.87 -12.24
C VAL A 611 -39.37 8.05 -12.01
N PRO A 612 -40.14 7.70 -13.08
CA PRO A 612 -41.30 6.83 -12.97
C PRO A 612 -40.95 5.52 -12.24
N LYS A 613 -41.82 5.07 -11.33
CA LYS A 613 -41.57 3.85 -10.54
C LYS A 613 -41.36 2.61 -11.41
N ALA A 614 -41.99 2.56 -12.58
CA ALA A 614 -41.79 1.44 -13.53
C ALA A 614 -40.37 1.38 -14.10
N ASN A 615 -39.63 2.49 -14.06
CA ASN A 615 -38.28 2.62 -14.60
C ASN A 615 -37.21 2.44 -13.51
N ILE A 616 -37.62 2.04 -12.30
CA ILE A 616 -36.70 1.77 -11.19
C ILE A 616 -36.50 0.26 -11.05
N SER A 617 -35.26 -0.18 -11.02
CA SER A 617 -34.89 -1.55 -10.71
C SER A 617 -33.87 -1.60 -9.58
N GLY A 618 -33.85 -2.67 -8.83
CA GLY A 618 -32.89 -2.82 -7.75
C GLY A 618 -32.69 -4.28 -7.33
N SER A 619 -31.55 -4.54 -6.72
CA SER A 619 -31.19 -5.84 -6.19
C SER A 619 -30.38 -5.71 -4.90
N SER A 620 -30.44 -6.75 -4.08
CA SER A 620 -29.58 -6.85 -2.91
C SER A 620 -29.12 -8.29 -2.72
N ASN A 621 -27.90 -8.47 -2.25
CA ASN A 621 -27.34 -9.76 -1.95
C ASN A 621 -26.55 -9.70 -0.65
N THR A 622 -26.58 -10.78 0.13
CA THR A 622 -25.78 -10.93 1.34
C THR A 622 -25.08 -12.30 1.30
N THR A 623 -23.77 -12.27 1.49
CA THR A 623 -22.93 -13.46 1.50
C THR A 623 -22.27 -13.62 2.87
N TYR A 624 -22.12 -14.86 3.30
CA TYR A 624 -21.45 -15.22 4.55
C TYR A 624 -20.44 -16.32 4.31
N SER A 625 -19.26 -16.17 4.87
CA SER A 625 -18.25 -17.22 4.94
C SER A 625 -17.67 -17.30 6.34
N ARG A 626 -17.46 -18.54 6.83
CA ARG A 626 -16.83 -18.81 8.12
C ARG A 626 -15.80 -19.90 7.96
N SER A 627 -14.67 -19.74 8.63
CA SER A 627 -13.68 -20.82 8.67
C SER A 627 -13.12 -20.99 10.08
N LEU A 628 -12.80 -22.25 10.41
CA LEU A 628 -12.09 -22.64 11.62
C LEU A 628 -10.84 -23.39 11.23
N SER A 629 -9.70 -23.00 11.80
CA SER A 629 -8.41 -23.60 11.46
C SER A 629 -7.61 -23.93 12.71
N TYR A 630 -7.01 -25.10 12.69
CA TYR A 630 -5.95 -25.52 13.63
C TYR A 630 -4.63 -25.46 12.88
N LEU A 631 -3.63 -24.79 13.44
CA LEU A 631 -2.33 -24.60 12.80
C LEU A 631 -1.20 -25.02 13.75
N GLY A 632 -0.14 -25.55 13.18
CA GLY A 632 1.06 -25.95 13.90
C GLY A 632 2.31 -25.80 13.02
N GLN A 633 3.39 -25.31 13.63
CA GLN A 633 4.71 -25.28 13.04
C GLN A 633 5.72 -25.76 14.04
N ALA A 634 6.68 -26.58 13.60
CA ALA A 634 7.87 -26.93 14.36
C ALA A 634 9.08 -26.60 13.52
N SER A 635 10.03 -25.84 14.07
CA SER A 635 11.32 -25.51 13.46
C SER A 635 12.45 -25.98 14.35
N TYR A 636 13.51 -26.50 13.70
CA TYR A 636 14.71 -26.96 14.37
C TYR A 636 15.93 -26.47 13.60
N ALA A 637 16.89 -25.92 14.32
CA ALA A 637 18.18 -25.55 13.77
C ALA A 637 19.32 -26.14 14.64
N TYR A 638 20.35 -26.67 13.99
CA TYR A 638 21.52 -27.19 14.66
C TYR A 638 22.79 -26.45 14.20
N ASP A 639 23.46 -25.80 15.14
CA ASP A 639 24.80 -25.15 15.00
C ASP A 639 24.82 -24.12 13.83
N ASN A 640 23.66 -23.49 13.53
CA ASN A 640 23.44 -22.60 12.37
C ASN A 640 23.84 -23.24 11.03
N ARG A 641 23.78 -24.58 10.93
CA ARG A 641 24.16 -25.35 9.73
C ARG A 641 22.99 -26.13 9.13
N TYR A 642 22.25 -26.82 9.93
CA TYR A 642 21.16 -27.69 9.50
C TYR A 642 19.83 -27.16 10.02
N TYR A 643 18.87 -27.07 9.14
CA TYR A 643 17.56 -26.51 9.42
C TYR A 643 16.46 -27.47 8.97
N MET A 644 15.40 -27.55 9.74
CA MET A 644 14.20 -28.30 9.41
C MET A 644 12.99 -27.51 9.87
N THR A 645 11.96 -27.43 9.03
CA THR A 645 10.67 -26.83 9.36
C THR A 645 9.55 -27.75 8.91
N VAL A 646 8.61 -28.04 9.80
CA VAL A 646 7.40 -28.80 9.52
C VAL A 646 6.21 -27.92 9.82
N ASN A 647 5.28 -27.81 8.88
CA ASN A 647 4.03 -27.08 9.03
C ASN A 647 2.85 -28.00 8.82
N ALA A 648 1.79 -27.81 9.60
CA ALA A 648 0.53 -28.47 9.42
C ALA A 648 -0.63 -27.52 9.71
N ARG A 649 -1.65 -27.54 8.88
CA ARG A 649 -2.90 -26.80 9.08
C ARG A 649 -4.08 -27.68 8.71
N ARG A 650 -5.10 -27.73 9.56
CA ARG A 650 -6.39 -28.32 9.26
C ARG A 650 -7.44 -27.21 9.28
N GLN A 651 -8.12 -27.02 8.17
CA GLN A 651 -9.03 -25.90 7.96
C GLN A 651 -10.39 -26.39 7.50
N GLY A 652 -11.45 -25.92 8.17
CA GLY A 652 -12.84 -26.17 7.80
C GLY A 652 -13.51 -24.90 7.30
N PHE A 653 -14.28 -25.01 6.21
CA PHE A 653 -15.02 -23.92 5.58
C PHE A 653 -16.52 -24.17 5.60
N SER A 654 -17.30 -23.14 5.95
CA SER A 654 -18.76 -23.21 5.96
C SER A 654 -19.39 -23.30 4.56
N ALA A 655 -18.67 -22.89 3.52
CA ALA A 655 -19.13 -22.88 2.13
C ALA A 655 -19.15 -24.28 1.50
N PHE A 656 -18.44 -25.25 2.08
CA PHE A 656 -18.38 -26.61 1.56
C PHE A 656 -19.38 -27.54 2.24
N GLY A 657 -19.82 -28.55 1.48
CA GLY A 657 -20.70 -29.61 2.00
C GLY A 657 -20.08 -30.39 3.17
N GLU A 658 -20.90 -31.11 3.89
CA GLU A 658 -20.52 -31.80 5.15
C GLU A 658 -19.29 -32.70 4.99
N TYR A 659 -19.23 -33.48 3.92
CA TYR A 659 -18.15 -34.45 3.68
C TYR A 659 -16.84 -33.84 3.15
N SER A 660 -16.86 -32.64 2.58
CA SER A 660 -15.69 -31.95 2.00
C SER A 660 -15.29 -30.69 2.77
N ARG A 661 -15.89 -30.46 3.92
CA ARG A 661 -15.73 -29.23 4.72
C ARG A 661 -14.31 -29.02 5.23
N TRP A 662 -13.59 -30.11 5.51
CA TRP A 662 -12.27 -30.06 6.12
C TRP A 662 -11.16 -30.44 5.14
N ALA A 663 -10.16 -29.57 5.04
CA ALA A 663 -8.94 -29.83 4.29
C ALA A 663 -7.71 -29.77 5.22
N THR A 664 -6.71 -30.60 4.93
CA THR A 664 -5.44 -30.63 5.67
C THR A 664 -4.30 -30.27 4.73
N TYR A 665 -3.48 -29.33 5.15
CA TYR A 665 -2.29 -28.85 4.45
C TYR A 665 -1.09 -29.16 5.31
N ALA A 666 -0.03 -29.72 4.72
CA ALA A 666 1.20 -30.02 5.40
C ALA A 666 2.39 -29.69 4.48
N SER A 667 3.48 -29.23 5.07
CA SER A 667 4.74 -29.05 4.37
C SER A 667 5.92 -29.38 5.26
N ILE A 668 7.00 -29.84 4.63
CA ILE A 668 8.28 -30.07 5.26
C ILE A 668 9.35 -29.35 4.45
N GLY A 669 10.25 -28.67 5.13
CA GLY A 669 11.39 -28.01 4.53
C GLY A 669 12.66 -28.38 5.27
N VAL A 670 13.74 -28.59 4.52
CA VAL A 670 15.07 -28.83 5.07
C VAL A 670 16.06 -27.86 4.44
N GLY A 671 17.06 -27.43 5.21
CA GLY A 671 18.06 -26.49 4.76
C GLY A 671 19.44 -26.83 5.30
N TRP A 672 20.46 -26.53 4.51
CA TRP A 672 21.84 -26.68 4.89
C TRP A 672 22.68 -25.46 4.52
N SER A 673 23.32 -24.84 5.51
CA SER A 673 24.22 -23.70 5.32
C SER A 673 25.64 -24.19 5.15
N ILE A 674 26.01 -24.50 3.91
CA ILE A 674 27.35 -25.06 3.57
C ILE A 674 28.47 -24.10 3.96
N HIS A 675 28.20 -22.77 3.90
CA HIS A 675 29.21 -21.76 4.26
C HIS A 675 29.63 -21.79 5.75
N ASN A 676 28.86 -22.43 6.62
CA ASN A 676 29.16 -22.59 8.04
C ASN A 676 29.89 -23.89 8.34
N GLU A 677 30.20 -24.73 7.33
CA GLU A 677 30.95 -25.98 7.51
C GLU A 677 32.45 -25.75 7.65
N LYS A 678 33.13 -26.64 8.41
CA LYS A 678 34.56 -26.56 8.68
C LYS A 678 35.45 -26.83 7.47
N PHE A 679 34.94 -27.53 6.45
CA PHE A 679 35.66 -27.89 5.23
C PHE A 679 35.64 -26.80 4.14
N ARG A 680 35.11 -25.62 4.46
CA ARG A 680 35.02 -24.50 3.50
C ARG A 680 36.40 -24.15 2.94
N PRO A 681 36.64 -24.22 1.63
CA PRO A 681 37.85 -23.67 1.03
C PRO A 681 37.87 -22.15 1.23
N VAL A 682 38.99 -21.64 1.75
CA VAL A 682 39.20 -20.26 2.27
C VAL A 682 38.97 -19.13 1.25
N ARG A 683 38.55 -19.40 0.02
CA ARG A 683 38.53 -18.42 -1.09
C ARG A 683 37.20 -17.99 -1.65
N LEU A 684 36.07 -18.25 -1.02
CA LEU A 684 34.82 -17.59 -1.40
C LEU A 684 34.66 -16.33 -0.55
N ASN A 685 35.05 -15.20 -1.13
CA ASN A 685 34.83 -13.88 -0.50
C ASN A 685 33.34 -13.69 -0.15
N PRO A 686 33.00 -13.21 1.06
CA PRO A 686 31.64 -12.74 1.26
C PRO A 686 31.35 -11.65 0.22
N PRO A 687 30.16 -11.66 -0.45
CA PRO A 687 28.86 -11.82 0.18
C PRO A 687 28.05 -13.06 -0.21
N TYR A 688 28.67 -14.08 -0.82
CA TYR A 688 27.89 -15.24 -1.29
C TYR A 688 27.69 -16.26 -0.16
N GLN A 689 26.50 -16.28 0.41
CA GLN A 689 26.02 -17.35 1.27
C GLN A 689 25.54 -18.52 0.40
N LEU A 690 26.30 -19.59 0.34
CA LEU A 690 25.85 -20.81 -0.33
C LEU A 690 24.99 -21.62 0.65
N ALA A 691 23.71 -21.74 0.37
CA ALA A 691 22.78 -22.59 1.09
C ALA A 691 21.97 -23.44 0.12
N ILE A 692 21.76 -24.69 0.45
CA ILE A 692 20.80 -25.57 -0.23
C ILE A 692 19.52 -25.58 0.62
N ARG A 693 18.41 -25.25 0.01
CA ARG A 693 17.10 -25.14 0.67
C ARG A 693 16.04 -25.88 -0.11
#